data_ea0b2899e19b18252f034ee1c382256e
#
_entry.id   ea0b2899e19b18252f034ee1c382256e
#
_cell.length_a   1.000
_cell.length_b   1.000
_cell.length_c   1.000
_cell.angle_alpha   90.00
_cell.angle_beta   90.00
_cell.angle_gamma   90.00
#
_symmetry.space_group_name_H-M   'P 1'
#
loop_
_entity.id
_entity.type
_entity.pdbx_description
1 polymer ?
#
loop_
_entity_poly.entity_id
_entity_poly.type
_entity_poly.pdbx_seq_one_letter_code
_entity_poly.pdbx_strand_id
1 'polypeptide(L)'
;MLKKHFFLLAILTSFLGSFFLDSEVLAKVLSATKTEVSLVDGIAVDKRGNVYIAMRDNNIISRIDLKGNMTTYAGNGSSGFSGDGGKAIEARLNVPAGLAFDKSGNLYIADRNNHRIRKVDTRGTISTIAGTGTAGFSGDKGPATKAQLNHPSGIAFDKKGNLYFSDRSNERIRTIDSNGNIRTYAGNGQEGFKGDSGPALQATLDKPFGIAFDRKGNLYIADRGNNRVRKVNTQGIITTVAGDGGYFMMGDNGPAYRASIAGPTGVVVDDQGTLYIADRENNRIRAVDRQGMITTVAGTGKQDYNGDSEVAHETNLHLPFGVALNPEGNLLVIDRSHYRIRSINLKRGGVETIAGNGNKMFAGDGGPATGATLSFPHGITVDNKDNVIVSDKGNYRIRKISPEGIIHTIVGNGIRGNIGDGLPAIEASIYGATSLKLNNKGEIFIISPSGFVSLIRKIDEKGIMRKFLDTVTPSYLESISKSKYKGKVQTGELATITTFSDFAFDQKGNMFISDRLNHQIRKIDTKGNVTTIAGTGESGFYGDGGPASEAAFRDPCALATDKEGNLYIADGANNLIRKIDTKGIVSTIAGNGKHDNAGDGGPALKASIRNMDYLKVSPKGELHIVGMNSNMIRKVTSDGKIVKVAGRGYQGYSGDGGPATKAMLKSPLAIAFDSKNNMYITDMGNNRIRKVDANGIISTFAGTGNFGWAQDGETVEIYLHKFP
;
A
#
# COMPACT_ATOMS: atom_id res chain seq x y z
N MET A 1 24.56 -24.64 -41.60
CA MET A 1 23.19 -24.68 -41.05
C MET A 1 22.87 -23.38 -40.36
N LEU A 2 22.90 -22.27 -41.06
CA LEU A 2 22.60 -20.94 -40.52
C LEU A 2 22.06 -20.07 -41.68
N LYS A 3 20.87 -20.37 -42.20
CA LYS A 3 20.20 -19.58 -43.26
C LYS A 3 18.70 -19.92 -43.40
N LYS A 4 17.98 -20.19 -42.31
CA LYS A 4 16.52 -20.44 -42.39
C LYS A 4 15.65 -19.74 -41.31
N HIS A 5 16.18 -18.76 -40.60
CA HIS A 5 15.41 -18.02 -39.58
C HIS A 5 15.21 -16.51 -39.88
N PHE A 6 15.54 -16.05 -41.06
CA PHE A 6 15.39 -14.63 -41.46
C PHE A 6 14.24 -14.34 -42.43
N PHE A 7 13.40 -15.35 -42.76
CA PHE A 7 12.34 -15.16 -43.78
C PHE A 7 10.92 -15.19 -43.19
N LEU A 8 10.75 -15.32 -41.85
CA LEU A 8 9.42 -15.29 -41.24
C LEU A 8 9.09 -13.98 -40.48
N LEU A 9 10.00 -13.01 -40.48
CA LEU A 9 9.80 -11.70 -39.83
C LEU A 9 9.43 -10.58 -40.79
N ALA A 10 9.39 -10.84 -42.09
CA ALA A 10 9.14 -9.82 -43.11
C ALA A 10 7.74 -9.89 -43.75
N ILE A 11 6.86 -10.80 -43.35
CA ILE A 11 5.48 -10.92 -43.87
C ILE A 11 4.41 -10.49 -42.88
N LEU A 12 4.78 -10.12 -41.65
CA LEU A 12 3.80 -9.63 -40.63
C LEU A 12 3.70 -8.10 -40.56
N THR A 13 4.39 -7.35 -41.44
CA THR A 13 4.38 -5.87 -41.42
C THR A 13 3.53 -5.21 -42.51
N SER A 14 2.77 -5.95 -43.31
CA SER A 14 1.96 -5.38 -44.37
C SER A 14 0.44 -5.56 -44.28
N PHE A 15 -0.09 -6.03 -43.12
CA PHE A 15 -1.53 -6.11 -42.90
C PHE A 15 -1.96 -5.65 -41.48
N LEU A 16 -1.46 -4.48 -41.04
CA LEU A 16 -2.03 -3.76 -39.92
C LEU A 16 -2.35 -2.34 -40.36
N GLY A 17 -3.44 -2.24 -41.10
CA GLY A 17 -4.17 -0.99 -41.24
C GLY A 17 -4.47 -0.42 -39.86
N SER A 18 -4.12 0.84 -39.67
CA SER A 18 -4.37 1.75 -38.58
C SER A 18 -5.60 1.41 -37.73
N PHE A 19 -5.42 0.60 -36.70
CA PHE A 19 -6.19 0.69 -35.47
C PHE A 19 -5.29 1.35 -34.44
N PHE A 20 -5.36 2.67 -34.35
CA PHE A 20 -4.99 3.40 -33.14
C PHE A 20 -5.94 2.92 -32.04
N LEU A 21 -5.58 1.84 -31.33
CA LEU A 21 -6.13 1.58 -30.01
C LEU A 21 -5.59 2.70 -29.12
N ASP A 22 -6.53 3.53 -28.65
CA ASP A 22 -6.26 4.56 -27.65
C ASP A 22 -5.29 4.05 -26.59
N SER A 23 -4.21 4.79 -26.34
CA SER A 23 -3.25 4.52 -25.28
C SER A 23 -3.87 4.47 -23.87
N GLU A 24 -5.12 4.93 -23.73
CA GLU A 24 -5.93 4.82 -22.51
C GLU A 24 -6.50 3.40 -22.27
N VAL A 25 -6.64 2.58 -23.31
CA VAL A 25 -7.14 1.20 -23.17
C VAL A 25 -6.01 0.24 -22.78
N LEU A 26 -4.76 0.53 -23.17
CA LEU A 26 -3.60 -0.31 -22.80
C LEU A 26 -3.17 -0.16 -21.34
N ALA A 27 -3.54 0.93 -20.66
CA ALA A 27 -3.22 1.19 -19.25
C ALA A 27 -4.14 0.45 -18.27
N LYS A 28 -5.20 -0.23 -18.74
CA LYS A 28 -6.23 -0.85 -17.87
C LYS A 28 -6.02 -2.33 -17.54
N VAL A 29 -5.00 -2.97 -18.08
CA VAL A 29 -4.81 -4.43 -17.92
C VAL A 29 -3.49 -4.69 -17.21
N LEU A 30 -3.48 -4.55 -15.89
CA LEU A 30 -2.39 -5.04 -15.06
C LEU A 30 -2.51 -6.56 -14.94
N SER A 31 -1.47 -7.31 -15.35
CA SER A 31 -1.40 -8.74 -15.04
C SER A 31 -1.48 -8.93 -13.52
N ALA A 32 -2.31 -9.87 -13.07
CA ALA A 32 -2.50 -10.13 -11.64
C ALA A 32 -1.20 -10.47 -10.92
N THR A 33 -0.23 -11.07 -11.62
CA THR A 33 1.10 -11.40 -11.07
C THR A 33 1.97 -10.16 -10.82
N LYS A 34 1.71 -9.04 -11.52
CA LYS A 34 2.39 -7.75 -11.33
C LYS A 34 1.62 -6.85 -10.36
N THR A 35 0.40 -7.21 -10.01
CA THR A 35 -0.46 -6.43 -9.10
C THR A 35 -0.22 -6.85 -7.67
N GLU A 36 -0.23 -5.89 -6.75
CA GLU A 36 -0.13 -6.17 -5.33
C GLU A 36 -1.44 -6.75 -4.79
N VAL A 37 -1.29 -7.77 -3.98
CA VAL A 37 -2.37 -8.43 -3.26
C VAL A 37 -2.14 -8.18 -1.78
N SER A 38 -3.01 -7.36 -1.15
CA SER A 38 -2.94 -7.12 0.29
C SER A 38 -3.29 -8.38 1.10
N LEU A 39 -3.45 -8.26 2.42
CA LEU A 39 -3.89 -9.40 3.23
C LEU A 39 -5.24 -9.92 2.75
N VAL A 40 -5.25 -11.13 2.21
CA VAL A 40 -6.44 -11.82 1.72
C VAL A 40 -6.93 -12.79 2.79
N ASP A 41 -8.23 -12.76 3.06
CA ASP A 41 -8.88 -13.65 4.04
C ASP A 41 -9.86 -14.63 3.40
N GLY A 42 -10.30 -14.40 2.16
CA GLY A 42 -11.23 -15.28 1.46
C GLY A 42 -10.90 -15.45 -0.01
N ILE A 43 -11.18 -16.64 -0.54
CA ILE A 43 -11.01 -16.98 -1.95
C ILE A 43 -12.20 -17.83 -2.41
N ALA A 44 -12.71 -17.51 -3.59
CA ALA A 44 -13.72 -18.32 -4.26
C ALA A 44 -13.46 -18.33 -5.77
N VAL A 45 -13.96 -19.35 -6.45
CA VAL A 45 -13.84 -19.50 -7.90
C VAL A 45 -15.24 -19.62 -8.50
N ASP A 46 -15.52 -18.88 -9.59
CA ASP A 46 -16.78 -19.02 -10.30
C ASP A 46 -16.75 -20.22 -11.27
N LYS A 47 -17.90 -20.53 -11.87
CA LYS A 47 -18.03 -21.67 -12.82
C LYS A 47 -17.19 -21.48 -14.10
N ARG A 48 -16.73 -20.26 -14.40
CA ARG A 48 -15.90 -19.94 -15.56
C ARG A 48 -14.40 -20.03 -15.24
N GLY A 49 -14.03 -20.24 -13.95
CA GLY A 49 -12.64 -20.27 -13.48
C GLY A 49 -12.08 -18.93 -13.06
N ASN A 50 -12.86 -17.82 -13.06
CA ASN A 50 -12.37 -16.56 -12.51
C ASN A 50 -12.23 -16.70 -11.00
N VAL A 51 -11.14 -16.16 -10.46
CA VAL A 51 -10.80 -16.19 -9.03
C VAL A 51 -11.22 -14.89 -8.37
N TYR A 52 -11.92 -14.99 -7.25
CA TYR A 52 -12.35 -13.83 -6.45
C TYR A 52 -11.64 -13.89 -5.10
N ILE A 53 -11.06 -12.77 -4.69
CA ILE A 53 -10.30 -12.64 -3.44
C ILE A 53 -10.84 -11.51 -2.59
N ALA A 54 -11.02 -11.79 -1.29
CA ALA A 54 -11.38 -10.78 -0.30
C ALA A 54 -10.11 -10.08 0.24
N MET A 55 -9.82 -8.91 -0.28
CA MET A 55 -8.68 -8.09 0.14
C MET A 55 -9.05 -7.33 1.41
N ARG A 56 -8.73 -7.94 2.53
CA ARG A 56 -9.13 -7.54 3.88
C ARG A 56 -8.81 -6.08 4.20
N ASP A 57 -7.56 -5.67 4.03
CA ASP A 57 -7.09 -4.34 4.43
C ASP A 57 -7.52 -3.24 3.44
N ASN A 58 -7.86 -3.64 2.22
CA ASN A 58 -8.38 -2.75 1.18
C ASN A 58 -9.90 -2.60 1.23
N ASN A 59 -10.62 -3.43 2.02
CA ASN A 59 -12.09 -3.44 2.08
C ASN A 59 -12.76 -3.63 0.71
N ILE A 60 -12.16 -4.45 -0.17
CA ILE A 60 -12.68 -4.76 -1.50
C ILE A 60 -12.66 -6.26 -1.77
N ILE A 61 -13.46 -6.64 -2.76
CA ILE A 61 -13.36 -7.95 -3.41
C ILE A 61 -12.79 -7.70 -4.80
N SER A 62 -11.69 -8.37 -5.14
CA SER A 62 -11.08 -8.33 -6.48
C SER A 62 -11.37 -9.61 -7.25
N ARG A 63 -11.59 -9.49 -8.56
CA ARG A 63 -11.74 -10.58 -9.51
C ARG A 63 -10.48 -10.68 -10.36
N ILE A 64 -9.93 -11.87 -10.50
CA ILE A 64 -8.84 -12.23 -11.40
C ILE A 64 -9.48 -13.09 -12.51
N ASP A 65 -9.42 -12.63 -13.75
CA ASP A 65 -9.96 -13.36 -14.89
C ASP A 65 -8.99 -14.43 -15.42
N LEU A 66 -9.43 -15.25 -16.38
CA LEU A 66 -8.61 -16.32 -16.98
C LEU A 66 -7.38 -15.81 -17.75
N LYS A 67 -7.33 -14.51 -18.08
CA LYS A 67 -6.18 -13.85 -18.71
C LYS A 67 -5.21 -13.30 -17.69
N GLY A 68 -5.50 -13.45 -16.38
CA GLY A 68 -4.72 -12.90 -15.31
C GLY A 68 -4.91 -11.39 -15.09
N ASN A 69 -6.05 -10.81 -15.53
CA ASN A 69 -6.36 -9.41 -15.24
C ASN A 69 -7.09 -9.31 -13.92
N MET A 70 -6.66 -8.38 -13.05
CA MET A 70 -7.30 -8.12 -11.78
C MET A 70 -8.14 -6.85 -11.84
N THR A 71 -9.40 -6.96 -11.38
CA THR A 71 -10.37 -5.85 -11.33
C THR A 71 -11.12 -5.86 -10.01
N THR A 72 -11.49 -4.67 -9.48
CA THR A 72 -12.38 -4.58 -8.33
C THR A 72 -13.78 -5.04 -8.70
N TYR A 73 -14.34 -5.94 -7.90
CA TYR A 73 -15.68 -6.51 -8.11
C TYR A 73 -16.72 -5.97 -7.11
N ALA A 74 -16.32 -5.72 -5.86
CA ALA A 74 -17.15 -5.11 -4.83
C ALA A 74 -16.31 -4.35 -3.81
N GLY A 75 -16.88 -3.33 -3.19
CA GLY A 75 -16.20 -2.47 -2.25
C GLY A 75 -15.52 -1.28 -2.91
N ASN A 76 -15.64 -0.09 -2.30
CA ASN A 76 -15.03 1.16 -2.78
C ASN A 76 -13.70 1.50 -2.07
N GLY A 77 -13.15 0.57 -1.29
CA GLY A 77 -11.91 0.77 -0.54
C GLY A 77 -12.08 1.39 0.85
N SER A 78 -13.18 2.09 1.10
CA SER A 78 -13.43 2.70 2.42
C SER A 78 -14.05 1.67 3.37
N SER A 79 -13.52 1.61 4.60
CA SER A 79 -14.11 0.77 5.66
C SER A 79 -15.50 1.30 6.09
N GLY A 80 -16.38 0.41 6.45
CA GLY A 80 -17.73 0.74 6.92
C GLY A 80 -18.82 -0.04 6.21
N PHE A 81 -20.07 0.41 6.39
CA PHE A 81 -21.27 -0.22 5.83
C PHE A 81 -22.08 0.78 5.02
N SER A 82 -22.31 0.47 3.73
CA SER A 82 -23.23 1.21 2.87
C SER A 82 -23.53 0.44 1.58
N GLY A 83 -24.41 0.99 0.73
CA GLY A 83 -24.56 0.60 -0.66
C GLY A 83 -25.59 -0.50 -0.94
N ASP A 84 -26.38 -0.95 0.03
CA ASP A 84 -27.44 -1.92 -0.21
C ASP A 84 -28.45 -1.40 -1.26
N GLY A 85 -28.77 -2.26 -2.23
CA GLY A 85 -29.61 -1.92 -3.39
C GLY A 85 -28.89 -1.21 -4.54
N GLY A 86 -27.64 -0.81 -4.35
CA GLY A 86 -26.81 -0.13 -5.36
C GLY A 86 -25.71 -1.01 -5.94
N LYS A 87 -24.81 -0.39 -6.74
CA LYS A 87 -23.68 -1.08 -7.34
C LYS A 87 -22.66 -1.56 -6.29
N ALA A 88 -22.24 -2.81 -6.39
CA ALA A 88 -21.34 -3.43 -5.42
C ALA A 88 -19.97 -2.70 -5.34
N ILE A 89 -19.48 -2.15 -6.44
CA ILE A 89 -18.20 -1.41 -6.46
C ILE A 89 -18.26 -0.05 -5.73
N GLU A 90 -19.46 0.47 -5.49
CA GLU A 90 -19.68 1.74 -4.77
C GLU A 90 -19.97 1.52 -3.27
N ALA A 91 -20.22 0.26 -2.88
CA ALA A 91 -20.53 -0.10 -1.50
C ALA A 91 -19.33 0.01 -0.57
N ARG A 92 -19.57 0.20 0.73
CA ARG A 92 -18.52 0.04 1.76
C ARG A 92 -18.60 -1.37 2.33
N LEU A 93 -17.44 -1.99 2.47
CA LEU A 93 -17.19 -3.23 3.20
C LEU A 93 -16.25 -2.95 4.37
N ASN A 94 -16.18 -3.86 5.35
CA ASN A 94 -15.27 -3.71 6.48
C ASN A 94 -14.65 -5.06 6.82
N VAL A 95 -13.38 -5.22 6.45
CA VAL A 95 -12.63 -6.46 6.65
C VAL A 95 -13.38 -7.67 6.04
N PRO A 96 -13.67 -7.65 4.70
CA PRO A 96 -14.33 -8.78 4.07
C PRO A 96 -13.49 -10.06 4.23
N ALA A 97 -14.16 -11.19 4.43
CA ALA A 97 -13.53 -12.47 4.73
C ALA A 97 -13.99 -13.58 3.77
N GLY A 98 -14.72 -14.58 4.24
CA GLY A 98 -15.17 -15.71 3.43
C GLY A 98 -16.00 -15.31 2.22
N LEU A 99 -15.80 -16.02 1.12
CA LEU A 99 -16.49 -15.86 -0.15
C LEU A 99 -17.09 -17.18 -0.60
N ALA A 100 -18.27 -17.16 -1.17
CA ALA A 100 -18.84 -18.33 -1.85
C ALA A 100 -19.82 -17.91 -2.94
N PHE A 101 -19.92 -18.71 -4.02
CA PHE A 101 -20.92 -18.55 -5.05
C PHE A 101 -22.10 -19.49 -4.83
N ASP A 102 -23.32 -19.00 -5.07
CA ASP A 102 -24.47 -19.86 -5.22
C ASP A 102 -24.54 -20.50 -6.63
N LYS A 103 -25.50 -21.39 -6.84
CA LYS A 103 -25.71 -22.05 -8.16
C LYS A 103 -26.10 -21.08 -9.27
N SER A 104 -26.67 -19.92 -8.92
CA SER A 104 -27.09 -18.87 -9.84
C SER A 104 -25.96 -17.91 -10.21
N GLY A 105 -24.78 -18.03 -9.57
CA GLY A 105 -23.62 -17.17 -9.82
C GLY A 105 -23.60 -15.88 -9.00
N ASN A 106 -24.44 -15.74 -7.98
CA ASN A 106 -24.35 -14.64 -7.03
C ASN A 106 -23.20 -14.88 -6.05
N LEU A 107 -22.42 -13.83 -5.74
CA LEU A 107 -21.33 -13.89 -4.76
C LEU A 107 -21.85 -13.50 -3.37
N TYR A 108 -21.54 -14.32 -2.38
CA TYR A 108 -21.80 -14.02 -0.98
C TYR A 108 -20.50 -13.70 -0.28
N ILE A 109 -20.55 -12.67 0.59
CA ILE A 109 -19.39 -12.05 1.25
C ILE A 109 -19.66 -12.01 2.75
N ALA A 110 -18.77 -12.60 3.55
CA ALA A 110 -18.74 -12.35 4.99
C ALA A 110 -18.12 -10.97 5.24
N ASP A 111 -18.96 -9.96 5.43
CA ASP A 111 -18.59 -8.59 5.73
C ASP A 111 -18.32 -8.48 7.24
N ARG A 112 -17.15 -9.01 7.64
CA ARG A 112 -16.81 -9.46 9.00
C ARG A 112 -17.03 -8.40 10.08
N ASN A 113 -16.38 -7.23 9.92
CA ASN A 113 -16.46 -6.18 10.94
C ASN A 113 -17.76 -5.35 10.86
N ASN A 114 -18.55 -5.56 9.79
CA ASN A 114 -19.93 -5.06 9.72
C ASN A 114 -20.95 -6.05 10.31
N HIS A 115 -20.50 -7.20 10.80
CA HIS A 115 -21.35 -8.25 11.38
C HIS A 115 -22.52 -8.64 10.47
N ARG A 116 -22.23 -8.79 9.16
CA ARG A 116 -23.23 -9.06 8.10
C ARG A 116 -22.74 -10.10 7.10
N ILE A 117 -23.71 -10.72 6.45
CA ILE A 117 -23.48 -11.44 5.19
C ILE A 117 -24.10 -10.61 4.08
N ARG A 118 -23.28 -10.26 3.07
CA ARG A 118 -23.70 -9.50 1.90
C ARG A 118 -23.78 -10.42 0.68
N LYS A 119 -24.65 -10.09 -0.25
CA LYS A 119 -24.83 -10.77 -1.55
C LYS A 119 -24.61 -9.76 -2.67
N VAL A 120 -23.81 -10.11 -3.67
CA VAL A 120 -23.70 -9.40 -4.95
C VAL A 120 -24.39 -10.28 -6.02
N ASP A 121 -25.44 -9.78 -6.64
CA ASP A 121 -26.13 -10.50 -7.70
C ASP A 121 -25.35 -10.46 -9.03
N THR A 122 -25.80 -11.22 -10.02
CA THR A 122 -25.16 -11.30 -11.35
C THR A 122 -25.20 -9.99 -12.13
N ARG A 123 -26.00 -9.01 -11.71
CA ARG A 123 -26.08 -7.66 -12.29
C ARG A 123 -25.15 -6.68 -11.58
N GLY A 124 -24.44 -7.15 -10.52
CA GLY A 124 -23.53 -6.34 -9.73
C GLY A 124 -24.19 -5.50 -8.62
N THR A 125 -25.44 -5.82 -8.26
CA THR A 125 -26.15 -5.17 -7.15
C THR A 125 -25.82 -5.86 -5.83
N ILE A 126 -25.45 -5.08 -4.79
CA ILE A 126 -25.16 -5.60 -3.46
C ILE A 126 -26.37 -5.44 -2.52
N SER A 127 -26.55 -6.42 -1.63
CA SER A 127 -27.60 -6.39 -0.60
C SER A 127 -27.16 -7.15 0.66
N THR A 128 -27.71 -6.78 1.81
CA THR A 128 -27.54 -7.54 3.07
C THR A 128 -28.55 -8.66 3.13
N ILE A 129 -28.10 -9.89 3.37
CA ILE A 129 -28.97 -11.06 3.52
C ILE A 129 -29.02 -11.60 4.95
N ALA A 130 -28.06 -11.26 5.78
CA ALA A 130 -28.08 -11.58 7.22
C ALA A 130 -27.29 -10.56 8.04
N GLY A 131 -27.67 -10.39 9.29
CA GLY A 131 -27.01 -9.53 10.26
C GLY A 131 -27.60 -8.13 10.35
N THR A 132 -27.83 -7.66 11.57
CA THR A 132 -28.27 -6.27 11.87
C THR A 132 -27.12 -5.27 11.81
N GLY A 133 -25.87 -5.76 11.91
CA GLY A 133 -24.65 -4.93 12.07
C GLY A 133 -24.23 -4.72 13.52
N THR A 134 -25.03 -5.13 14.46
CA THR A 134 -24.64 -5.16 15.89
C THR A 134 -24.02 -6.51 16.20
N ALA A 135 -22.82 -6.51 16.80
CA ALA A 135 -22.17 -7.73 17.28
C ALA A 135 -23.03 -8.42 18.35
N GLY A 136 -23.19 -9.72 18.25
CA GLY A 136 -23.95 -10.51 19.21
C GLY A 136 -24.51 -11.80 18.62
N PHE A 137 -25.34 -12.48 19.41
CA PHE A 137 -26.02 -13.72 19.01
C PHE A 137 -27.51 -13.59 19.29
N SER A 138 -28.30 -13.62 18.21
CA SER A 138 -29.77 -13.65 18.31
C SER A 138 -30.40 -14.15 17.01
N GLY A 139 -31.72 -14.25 16.97
CA GLY A 139 -32.54 -14.38 15.75
C GLY A 139 -32.73 -15.80 15.23
N ASP A 140 -32.30 -16.84 15.94
CA ASP A 140 -32.57 -18.24 15.52
C ASP A 140 -34.06 -18.51 15.31
N LYS A 141 -34.38 -19.19 14.23
CA LYS A 141 -35.72 -19.51 13.70
C LYS A 141 -36.49 -18.30 13.15
N GLY A 142 -35.86 -17.13 13.02
CA GLY A 142 -36.45 -15.93 12.44
C GLY A 142 -35.69 -15.46 11.20
N PRO A 143 -36.11 -14.30 10.63
CA PRO A 143 -35.45 -13.71 9.47
C PRO A 143 -33.98 -13.39 9.71
N ALA A 144 -33.09 -13.85 8.83
CA ALA A 144 -31.64 -13.69 8.97
C ALA A 144 -31.20 -12.21 9.02
N THR A 145 -31.91 -11.32 8.33
CA THR A 145 -31.65 -9.87 8.34
C THR A 145 -31.92 -9.20 9.69
N LYS A 146 -32.67 -9.85 10.57
CA LYS A 146 -32.95 -9.39 11.95
C LYS A 146 -32.08 -10.06 13.00
N ALA A 147 -31.22 -11.01 12.63
CA ALA A 147 -30.33 -11.70 13.54
C ALA A 147 -29.09 -10.86 13.87
N GLN A 148 -28.55 -11.01 15.07
CA GLN A 148 -27.20 -10.53 15.39
C GLN A 148 -26.19 -11.62 15.04
N LEU A 149 -25.09 -11.18 14.43
CA LEU A 149 -23.93 -11.98 14.09
C LEU A 149 -22.69 -11.40 14.76
N ASN A 150 -21.62 -12.19 14.90
CA ASN A 150 -20.39 -11.71 15.49
C ASN A 150 -19.17 -12.20 14.70
N HIS A 151 -18.59 -11.33 13.89
CA HIS A 151 -17.46 -11.59 13.01
C HIS A 151 -17.67 -12.82 12.09
N PRO A 152 -18.73 -12.86 11.24
CA PRO A 152 -18.92 -13.95 10.30
C PRO A 152 -17.68 -14.12 9.41
N SER A 153 -17.29 -15.38 9.09
CA SER A 153 -16.02 -15.66 8.41
C SER A 153 -16.18 -16.63 7.23
N GLY A 154 -16.08 -17.93 7.40
CA GLY A 154 -16.23 -18.91 6.32
C GLY A 154 -17.67 -19.00 5.83
N ILE A 155 -17.86 -19.18 4.52
CA ILE A 155 -19.18 -19.34 3.86
C ILE A 155 -19.16 -20.58 2.99
N ALA A 156 -20.23 -21.36 2.99
CA ALA A 156 -20.44 -22.48 2.08
C ALA A 156 -21.94 -22.72 1.80
N PHE A 157 -22.24 -23.39 0.70
CA PHE A 157 -23.59 -23.81 0.34
C PHE A 157 -23.73 -25.34 0.36
N ASP A 158 -24.84 -25.81 0.86
CA ASP A 158 -25.20 -27.23 0.69
C ASP A 158 -25.79 -27.49 -0.72
N LYS A 159 -26.05 -28.75 -1.03
CA LYS A 159 -26.63 -29.14 -2.32
C LYS A 159 -28.05 -28.60 -2.55
N LYS A 160 -28.79 -28.29 -1.48
CA LYS A 160 -30.17 -27.74 -1.54
C LYS A 160 -30.13 -26.23 -1.74
N GLY A 161 -28.95 -25.57 -1.64
CA GLY A 161 -28.77 -24.13 -1.76
C GLY A 161 -28.95 -23.36 -0.45
N ASN A 162 -29.00 -24.04 0.70
CA ASN A 162 -28.96 -23.36 1.98
C ASN A 162 -27.54 -22.79 2.21
N LEU A 163 -27.48 -21.60 2.74
CA LEU A 163 -26.25 -20.92 3.08
C LEU A 163 -25.80 -21.34 4.50
N TYR A 164 -24.53 -21.69 4.63
CA TYR A 164 -23.88 -21.92 5.92
C TYR A 164 -22.73 -20.94 6.10
N PHE A 165 -22.51 -20.49 7.33
CA PHE A 165 -21.37 -19.64 7.64
C PHE A 165 -20.90 -19.85 9.10
N SER A 166 -19.62 -19.62 9.31
CA SER A 166 -19.05 -19.56 10.66
C SER A 166 -19.37 -18.20 11.29
N ASP A 167 -20.16 -18.21 12.34
CA ASP A 167 -20.43 -17.06 13.23
C ASP A 167 -19.36 -17.07 14.32
N ARG A 168 -18.14 -16.67 13.90
CA ARG A 168 -16.87 -17.01 14.51
C ARG A 168 -16.76 -16.66 16.00
N SER A 169 -17.10 -15.42 16.34
CA SER A 169 -17.01 -14.94 17.73
C SER A 169 -18.25 -15.22 18.55
N ASN A 170 -19.19 -16.01 18.01
CA ASN A 170 -20.29 -16.65 18.72
C ASN A 170 -20.08 -18.17 18.88
N GLU A 171 -18.92 -18.67 18.47
CA GLU A 171 -18.50 -20.09 18.56
C GLU A 171 -19.52 -21.05 17.94
N ARG A 172 -20.09 -20.67 16.75
CA ARG A 172 -21.18 -21.40 16.09
C ARG A 172 -21.01 -21.46 14.58
N ILE A 173 -21.65 -22.45 14.00
CA ILE A 173 -21.99 -22.47 12.59
C ILE A 173 -23.47 -22.19 12.46
N ARG A 174 -23.83 -21.19 11.66
CA ARG A 174 -25.22 -20.81 11.37
C ARG A 174 -25.60 -21.20 9.95
N THR A 175 -26.87 -21.45 9.71
CA THR A 175 -27.41 -21.71 8.35
C THR A 175 -28.64 -20.84 8.09
N ILE A 176 -28.80 -20.46 6.81
CA ILE A 176 -29.95 -19.71 6.30
C ILE A 176 -30.62 -20.58 5.24
N ASP A 177 -31.90 -20.85 5.42
CA ASP A 177 -32.69 -21.62 4.48
C ASP A 177 -33.19 -20.79 3.28
N SER A 178 -33.86 -21.44 2.32
CA SER A 178 -34.44 -20.80 1.13
C SER A 178 -35.49 -19.74 1.42
N ASN A 179 -36.07 -19.77 2.63
CA ASN A 179 -37.07 -18.78 3.07
C ASN A 179 -36.41 -17.59 3.78
N GLY A 180 -35.06 -17.57 3.89
CA GLY A 180 -34.30 -16.53 4.57
C GLY A 180 -34.29 -16.63 6.08
N ASN A 181 -34.72 -17.75 6.68
CA ASN A 181 -34.67 -17.96 8.12
C ASN A 181 -33.31 -18.52 8.54
N ILE A 182 -32.78 -17.96 9.65
CA ILE A 182 -31.50 -18.36 10.21
C ILE A 182 -31.69 -19.32 11.40
N ARG A 183 -30.76 -20.25 11.56
CA ARG A 183 -30.65 -21.11 12.75
C ARG A 183 -29.22 -21.53 13.01
N THR A 184 -28.92 -21.91 14.25
CA THR A 184 -27.69 -22.58 14.62
C THR A 184 -27.68 -24.00 14.04
N TYR A 185 -26.56 -24.43 13.44
CA TYR A 185 -26.34 -25.76 12.86
C TYR A 185 -25.35 -26.58 13.68
N ALA A 186 -24.28 -25.96 14.21
CA ALA A 186 -23.30 -26.60 15.09
C ALA A 186 -22.72 -25.55 16.06
N GLY A 187 -22.24 -26.02 17.21
CA GLY A 187 -21.72 -25.18 18.27
C GLY A 187 -22.80 -24.72 19.26
N ASN A 188 -22.49 -24.81 20.54
CA ASN A 188 -23.40 -24.35 21.62
C ASN A 188 -23.10 -22.92 22.10
N GLY A 189 -22.02 -22.28 21.55
CA GLY A 189 -21.60 -20.92 21.89
C GLY A 189 -20.61 -20.83 23.05
N GLN A 190 -20.12 -21.93 23.53
CA GLN A 190 -19.04 -21.98 24.49
C GLN A 190 -17.74 -22.29 23.77
N GLU A 191 -16.68 -21.54 24.07
CA GLU A 191 -15.31 -21.77 23.61
C GLU A 191 -14.80 -23.10 24.20
N GLY A 192 -14.09 -23.89 23.37
CA GLY A 192 -13.43 -25.10 23.78
C GLY A 192 -13.66 -26.31 22.85
N PHE A 193 -13.22 -27.49 23.29
CA PHE A 193 -13.28 -28.75 22.58
C PHE A 193 -14.04 -29.81 23.37
N LYS A 194 -15.32 -30.02 23.00
CA LYS A 194 -16.17 -31.11 23.57
C LYS A 194 -17.19 -31.56 22.50
N GLY A 195 -17.78 -32.71 22.75
CA GLY A 195 -18.97 -33.18 22.03
C GLY A 195 -18.70 -34.05 20.81
N ASP A 196 -17.48 -34.55 20.60
CA ASP A 196 -17.19 -35.53 19.54
C ASP A 196 -18.07 -36.79 19.71
N SER A 197 -18.51 -37.32 18.56
CA SER A 197 -19.45 -38.44 18.43
C SER A 197 -20.86 -38.16 18.98
N GLY A 198 -21.17 -36.92 19.32
CA GLY A 198 -22.46 -36.45 19.76
C GLY A 198 -23.13 -35.44 18.82
N PRO A 199 -24.31 -34.91 19.19
CA PRO A 199 -25.03 -33.92 18.43
C PRO A 199 -24.20 -32.63 18.25
N ALA A 200 -24.05 -32.15 17.00
CA ALA A 200 -23.26 -30.96 16.68
C ALA A 200 -23.75 -29.68 17.38
N LEU A 201 -25.04 -29.59 17.70
CA LEU A 201 -25.62 -28.47 18.43
C LEU A 201 -25.17 -28.42 19.92
N GLN A 202 -24.69 -29.52 20.48
CA GLN A 202 -24.20 -29.58 21.85
C GLN A 202 -22.69 -29.46 21.96
N ALA A 203 -21.98 -29.55 20.83
CA ALA A 203 -20.52 -29.46 20.79
C ALA A 203 -20.04 -28.04 21.10
N THR A 204 -18.83 -27.94 21.66
CA THR A 204 -18.11 -26.67 21.74
C THR A 204 -17.19 -26.51 20.54
N LEU A 205 -17.03 -25.29 20.05
CA LEU A 205 -16.10 -24.87 19.01
C LEU A 205 -15.24 -23.72 19.55
N ASP A 206 -14.09 -23.48 18.95
CA ASP A 206 -13.24 -22.32 19.29
C ASP A 206 -12.80 -21.60 18.02
N LYS A 207 -13.34 -20.42 17.83
CA LYS A 207 -13.05 -19.53 16.66
C LYS A 207 -13.15 -20.29 15.33
N PRO A 208 -14.30 -20.97 15.06
CA PRO A 208 -14.48 -21.70 13.81
C PRO A 208 -14.30 -20.74 12.62
N PHE A 209 -13.55 -21.19 11.58
CA PHE A 209 -13.19 -20.29 10.49
C PHE A 209 -13.71 -20.79 9.14
N GLY A 210 -12.91 -21.48 8.35
CA GLY A 210 -13.29 -22.02 7.05
C GLY A 210 -14.23 -23.21 7.19
N ILE A 211 -15.19 -23.30 6.27
CA ILE A 211 -16.13 -24.41 6.20
C ILE A 211 -16.28 -24.92 4.75
N ALA A 212 -16.51 -26.20 4.58
CA ALA A 212 -16.73 -26.79 3.26
C ALA A 212 -17.63 -28.02 3.35
N PHE A 213 -18.42 -28.27 2.29
CA PHE A 213 -19.22 -29.48 2.15
C PHE A 213 -18.52 -30.49 1.23
N ASP A 214 -18.63 -31.78 1.56
CA ASP A 214 -18.34 -32.85 0.62
C ASP A 214 -19.56 -33.21 -0.26
N ARG A 215 -19.33 -34.05 -1.26
CA ARG A 215 -20.43 -34.53 -2.11
C ARG A 215 -21.49 -35.37 -1.39
N LYS A 216 -21.21 -35.89 -0.21
CA LYS A 216 -22.17 -36.66 0.63
C LYS A 216 -23.03 -35.76 1.51
N GLY A 217 -22.70 -34.43 1.58
CA GLY A 217 -23.42 -33.45 2.39
C GLY A 217 -22.88 -33.35 3.83
N ASN A 218 -21.71 -33.89 4.12
CA ASN A 218 -21.04 -33.64 5.40
C ASN A 218 -20.36 -32.25 5.38
N LEU A 219 -20.48 -31.51 6.49
CA LEU A 219 -19.82 -30.23 6.68
C LEU A 219 -18.50 -30.41 7.41
N TYR A 220 -17.41 -29.89 6.83
CA TYR A 220 -16.11 -29.80 7.48
C TYR A 220 -15.90 -28.37 8.00
N ILE A 221 -15.35 -28.27 9.22
CA ILE A 221 -15.17 -27.02 9.95
C ILE A 221 -13.71 -26.93 10.39
N ALA A 222 -13.00 -25.88 9.98
CA ALA A 222 -11.72 -25.51 10.57
C ALA A 222 -11.99 -24.92 11.97
N ASP A 223 -11.86 -25.75 12.98
CA ASP A 223 -12.04 -25.41 14.41
C ASP A 223 -10.70 -24.87 14.94
N ARG A 224 -10.43 -23.62 14.54
CA ARG A 224 -9.11 -23.01 14.54
C ARG A 224 -8.47 -22.94 15.92
N GLY A 225 -9.21 -22.47 16.92
CA GLY A 225 -8.68 -22.34 18.29
C GLY A 225 -8.40 -23.69 18.95
N ASN A 226 -9.08 -24.74 18.47
CA ASN A 226 -8.87 -26.10 18.95
C ASN A 226 -7.80 -26.88 18.17
N ASN A 227 -7.16 -26.28 17.16
CA ASN A 227 -6.17 -26.94 16.28
C ASN A 227 -6.70 -28.24 15.66
N ARG A 228 -7.95 -28.20 15.17
CA ARG A 228 -8.65 -29.38 14.62
C ARG A 228 -9.47 -29.05 13.40
N VAL A 229 -9.74 -30.05 12.59
CA VAL A 229 -10.83 -30.02 11.62
C VAL A 229 -11.92 -30.98 12.11
N ARG A 230 -13.13 -30.40 12.27
CA ARG A 230 -14.31 -31.16 12.72
C ARG A 230 -15.20 -31.43 11.52
N LYS A 231 -15.93 -32.54 11.54
CA LYS A 231 -16.89 -32.93 10.52
C LYS A 231 -18.26 -33.15 11.16
N VAL A 232 -19.28 -32.51 10.60
CA VAL A 232 -20.69 -32.79 10.93
C VAL A 232 -21.29 -33.62 9.80
N ASN A 233 -21.74 -34.82 10.11
CA ASN A 233 -22.37 -35.68 9.15
C ASN A 233 -23.83 -35.28 8.87
N THR A 234 -24.48 -35.94 7.90
CA THR A 234 -25.87 -35.65 7.52
C THR A 234 -26.90 -35.97 8.60
N GLN A 235 -26.52 -36.71 9.65
CA GLN A 235 -27.33 -37.00 10.83
C GLN A 235 -27.13 -35.96 11.95
N GLY A 236 -26.26 -34.95 11.73
CA GLY A 236 -25.97 -33.90 12.70
C GLY A 236 -25.00 -34.30 13.79
N ILE A 237 -24.24 -35.42 13.61
CA ILE A 237 -23.22 -35.87 14.53
C ILE A 237 -21.87 -35.24 14.16
N ILE A 238 -21.17 -34.64 15.13
CA ILE A 238 -19.86 -34.03 14.96
C ILE A 238 -18.74 -34.98 15.38
N THR A 239 -17.63 -35.01 14.61
CA THR A 239 -16.42 -35.80 14.92
C THR A 239 -15.18 -35.04 14.51
N THR A 240 -14.05 -35.26 15.18
CA THR A 240 -12.74 -34.79 14.72
C THR A 240 -12.24 -35.68 13.56
N VAL A 241 -11.83 -35.07 12.47
CA VAL A 241 -11.27 -35.76 11.30
C VAL A 241 -9.79 -35.50 11.09
N ALA A 242 -9.27 -34.40 11.60
CA ALA A 242 -7.83 -34.10 11.61
C ALA A 242 -7.47 -33.20 12.80
N GLY A 243 -6.28 -33.37 13.31
CA GLY A 243 -5.73 -32.61 14.43
C GLY A 243 -5.92 -33.28 15.78
N ASP A 244 -4.85 -33.37 16.54
CA ASP A 244 -4.84 -33.86 17.94
C ASP A 244 -4.97 -32.73 18.96
N GLY A 245 -4.92 -31.46 18.51
CA GLY A 245 -4.94 -30.24 19.33
C GLY A 245 -3.55 -29.69 19.63
N GLY A 246 -2.50 -30.37 19.23
CA GLY A 246 -1.12 -29.90 19.38
C GLY A 246 -0.77 -28.77 18.38
N TYR A 247 0.33 -28.08 18.67
CA TYR A 247 0.82 -26.95 17.86
C TYR A 247 1.99 -27.31 16.95
N PHE A 248 2.58 -28.48 17.10
CA PHE A 248 3.76 -28.88 16.33
C PHE A 248 3.37 -29.74 15.14
N MET A 249 4.09 -29.55 14.02
CA MET A 249 3.86 -30.34 12.81
C MET A 249 4.35 -31.78 13.02
N MET A 250 3.43 -32.72 13.16
CA MET A 250 3.71 -34.17 13.26
C MET A 250 2.64 -34.96 12.53
N GLY A 251 2.93 -36.23 12.27
CA GLY A 251 1.93 -37.23 11.90
C GLY A 251 1.67 -37.39 10.41
N ASP A 252 2.53 -36.85 9.50
CA ASP A 252 2.43 -37.18 8.07
C ASP A 252 2.55 -38.68 7.84
N ASN A 253 1.79 -39.19 6.86
CA ASN A 253 1.62 -40.57 6.50
C ASN A 253 1.01 -41.44 7.63
N GLY A 254 0.31 -40.80 8.58
CA GLY A 254 -0.42 -41.43 9.67
C GLY A 254 -1.89 -41.02 9.70
N PRO A 255 -2.67 -41.53 10.69
CA PRO A 255 -4.07 -41.15 10.87
C PRO A 255 -4.21 -39.66 11.18
N ALA A 256 -5.01 -38.94 10.37
CA ALA A 256 -5.12 -37.48 10.44
C ALA A 256 -5.59 -36.96 11.81
N TYR A 257 -6.45 -37.67 12.51
CA TYR A 257 -6.94 -37.29 13.86
C TYR A 257 -5.86 -37.37 14.94
N ARG A 258 -4.72 -38.03 14.66
CA ARG A 258 -3.53 -38.10 15.53
C ARG A 258 -2.40 -37.18 15.08
N ALA A 259 -2.54 -36.56 13.92
CA ALA A 259 -1.57 -35.59 13.44
C ALA A 259 -1.79 -34.24 14.10
N SER A 260 -0.72 -33.50 14.36
CA SER A 260 -0.85 -32.12 14.85
C SER A 260 -1.01 -31.18 13.68
N ILE A 261 -2.00 -30.30 13.75
CA ILE A 261 -2.23 -29.17 12.85
C ILE A 261 -2.36 -27.90 13.69
N ALA A 262 -1.83 -26.77 13.19
CA ALA A 262 -1.76 -25.54 13.98
C ALA A 262 -2.54 -24.40 13.33
N GLY A 263 -3.57 -23.94 14.03
CA GLY A 263 -4.42 -22.81 13.60
C GLY A 263 -5.02 -23.01 12.21
N PRO A 264 -5.71 -24.14 11.90
CA PRO A 264 -6.29 -24.36 10.58
C PRO A 264 -7.28 -23.25 10.22
N THR A 265 -7.21 -22.74 8.97
CA THR A 265 -8.05 -21.62 8.53
C THR A 265 -8.94 -21.97 7.35
N GLY A 266 -8.39 -22.38 6.23
CA GLY A 266 -9.14 -22.78 5.04
C GLY A 266 -9.28 -24.30 4.96
N VAL A 267 -10.44 -24.77 4.52
CA VAL A 267 -10.71 -26.16 4.19
C VAL A 267 -11.49 -26.25 2.89
N VAL A 268 -11.18 -27.25 2.07
CA VAL A 268 -11.96 -27.59 0.87
C VAL A 268 -11.90 -29.09 0.64
N VAL A 269 -12.97 -29.67 0.08
CA VAL A 269 -13.03 -31.11 -0.21
C VAL A 269 -13.20 -31.27 -1.74
N ASP A 270 -12.38 -32.11 -2.34
CA ASP A 270 -12.48 -32.43 -3.77
C ASP A 270 -13.60 -33.42 -4.07
N ASP A 271 -13.81 -33.66 -5.34
CA ASP A 271 -14.83 -34.60 -5.83
C ASP A 271 -14.51 -36.05 -5.48
N GLN A 272 -13.25 -36.39 -5.21
CA GLN A 272 -12.80 -37.66 -4.75
C GLN A 272 -12.97 -37.84 -3.23
N GLY A 273 -13.27 -36.78 -2.49
CA GLY A 273 -13.45 -36.77 -1.06
C GLY A 273 -12.15 -36.56 -0.26
N THR A 274 -11.08 -36.10 -0.91
CA THR A 274 -9.86 -35.64 -0.25
C THR A 274 -10.11 -34.27 0.38
N LEU A 275 -9.79 -34.12 1.66
CA LEU A 275 -9.89 -32.88 2.40
C LEU A 275 -8.54 -32.16 2.37
N TYR A 276 -8.49 -30.94 1.83
CA TYR A 276 -7.32 -30.06 1.87
C TYR A 276 -7.49 -29.04 2.99
N ILE A 277 -6.40 -28.82 3.75
CA ILE A 277 -6.37 -27.99 4.96
C ILE A 277 -5.23 -26.97 4.85
N ALA A 278 -5.52 -25.69 5.00
CA ALA A 278 -4.49 -24.68 5.26
C ALA A 278 -4.03 -24.80 6.73
N ASP A 279 -2.93 -25.51 6.93
CA ASP A 279 -2.23 -25.71 8.22
C ASP A 279 -1.34 -24.48 8.46
N ARG A 280 -2.01 -23.39 8.89
CA ARG A 280 -1.53 -22.01 8.80
C ARG A 280 -0.21 -21.78 9.54
N GLU A 281 -0.16 -22.12 10.81
CA GLU A 281 1.01 -21.83 11.65
C GLU A 281 2.16 -22.80 11.41
N ASN A 282 1.89 -23.94 10.76
CA ASN A 282 2.90 -24.87 10.25
C ASN A 282 3.39 -24.51 8.84
N ASN A 283 2.88 -23.42 8.22
CA ASN A 283 3.27 -22.97 6.87
C ASN A 283 3.14 -24.06 5.80
N ARG A 284 2.05 -24.85 5.83
CA ARG A 284 1.81 -26.01 4.95
C ARG A 284 0.37 -26.10 4.49
N ILE A 285 0.19 -26.81 3.38
CA ILE A 285 -1.10 -27.36 2.97
C ILE A 285 -1.05 -28.87 3.20
N ARG A 286 -2.03 -29.36 3.96
CA ARG A 286 -2.16 -30.79 4.27
C ARG A 286 -3.36 -31.36 3.53
N ALA A 287 -3.28 -32.63 3.16
CA ALA A 287 -4.40 -33.38 2.58
C ALA A 287 -4.74 -34.59 3.45
N VAL A 288 -6.03 -34.86 3.63
CA VAL A 288 -6.55 -36.05 4.29
C VAL A 288 -7.32 -36.85 3.25
N ASP A 289 -6.85 -38.10 2.99
CA ASP A 289 -7.48 -38.96 2.03
C ASP A 289 -8.76 -39.64 2.57
N ARG A 290 -9.42 -40.50 1.75
CA ARG A 290 -10.64 -41.21 2.16
C ARG A 290 -10.43 -42.23 3.27
N GLN A 291 -9.21 -42.70 3.43
CA GLN A 291 -8.79 -43.65 4.48
C GLN A 291 -8.51 -42.92 5.79
N GLY A 292 -8.53 -41.58 5.76
CA GLY A 292 -8.24 -40.73 6.93
C GLY A 292 -6.74 -40.56 7.19
N MET A 293 -5.88 -40.81 6.19
CA MET A 293 -4.45 -40.58 6.28
C MET A 293 -4.10 -39.16 5.86
N ILE A 294 -3.19 -38.52 6.58
CA ILE A 294 -2.78 -37.15 6.29
C ILE A 294 -1.39 -37.09 5.66
N THR A 295 -1.22 -36.19 4.68
CA THR A 295 0.07 -35.93 4.02
C THR A 295 0.24 -34.40 3.79
N THR A 296 1.49 -33.96 3.68
CA THR A 296 1.79 -32.60 3.23
C THR A 296 1.73 -32.53 1.70
N VAL A 297 0.93 -31.60 1.16
CA VAL A 297 0.78 -31.36 -0.29
C VAL A 297 1.74 -30.28 -0.75
N ALA A 298 1.90 -29.21 0.04
CA ALA A 298 2.79 -28.09 -0.27
C ALA A 298 3.30 -27.42 1.01
N GLY A 299 4.46 -26.83 0.91
CA GLY A 299 5.07 -26.07 2.01
C GLY A 299 6.16 -26.84 2.74
N THR A 300 7.37 -26.25 2.85
CA THR A 300 8.49 -26.81 3.63
C THR A 300 8.36 -26.57 5.13
N GLY A 301 7.51 -25.60 5.54
CA GLY A 301 7.43 -25.05 6.90
C GLY A 301 8.33 -23.83 7.13
N LYS A 302 9.25 -23.50 6.22
CA LYS A 302 10.03 -22.26 6.27
C LYS A 302 9.19 -21.08 5.83
N GLN A 303 9.57 -19.88 6.30
CA GLN A 303 8.76 -18.66 6.11
C GLN A 303 9.23 -17.76 4.97
N ASP A 304 10.47 -17.91 4.48
CA ASP A 304 11.02 -17.09 3.41
C ASP A 304 10.42 -17.46 2.05
N TYR A 305 10.25 -16.48 1.18
CA TYR A 305 9.79 -16.74 -0.17
C TYR A 305 10.93 -17.29 -1.04
N ASN A 306 10.77 -18.49 -1.57
CA ASN A 306 11.77 -19.17 -2.41
C ASN A 306 11.36 -19.34 -3.88
N GLY A 307 10.32 -18.62 -4.33
CA GLY A 307 9.87 -18.64 -5.72
C GLY A 307 8.74 -19.64 -6.00
N ASP A 308 8.47 -19.82 -7.29
CA ASP A 308 7.61 -20.86 -7.82
C ASP A 308 8.46 -22.12 -8.05
N SER A 309 7.87 -23.31 -7.97
CA SER A 309 8.58 -24.59 -8.03
C SER A 309 7.78 -25.63 -8.80
N GLU A 310 8.49 -26.52 -9.51
CA GLU A 310 7.90 -27.72 -10.10
C GLU A 310 7.49 -28.75 -9.05
N VAL A 311 7.95 -28.58 -7.80
CA VAL A 311 7.75 -29.53 -6.69
C VAL A 311 7.11 -28.79 -5.50
N ALA A 312 5.84 -29.04 -5.24
CA ALA A 312 5.06 -28.26 -4.27
C ALA A 312 5.57 -28.37 -2.83
N HIS A 313 6.12 -29.52 -2.43
CA HIS A 313 6.65 -29.69 -1.07
C HIS A 313 8.03 -29.05 -0.85
N GLU A 314 8.68 -28.54 -1.91
CA GLU A 314 9.90 -27.72 -1.82
C GLU A 314 9.60 -26.23 -1.79
N THR A 315 8.37 -25.82 -2.06
CA THR A 315 7.94 -24.42 -2.02
C THR A 315 7.73 -23.96 -0.59
N ASN A 316 8.25 -22.79 -0.24
CA ASN A 316 7.93 -22.15 1.03
C ASN A 316 6.58 -21.45 0.92
N LEU A 317 5.72 -21.64 1.92
CA LEU A 317 4.49 -20.92 2.15
C LEU A 317 4.59 -20.16 3.47
N HIS A 318 3.95 -19.01 3.60
CA HIS A 318 3.97 -18.26 4.85
C HIS A 318 2.56 -17.89 5.31
N LEU A 319 2.12 -18.51 6.41
CA LEU A 319 0.80 -18.40 6.98
C LEU A 319 -0.32 -18.61 5.93
N PRO A 320 -0.34 -19.76 5.19
CA PRO A 320 -1.38 -20.04 4.20
C PRO A 320 -2.76 -19.93 4.86
N PHE A 321 -3.73 -19.33 4.16
CA PHE A 321 -4.97 -18.93 4.83
C PHE A 321 -6.22 -19.56 4.23
N GLY A 322 -6.65 -19.16 3.05
CA GLY A 322 -7.79 -19.72 2.34
C GLY A 322 -7.35 -20.70 1.25
N VAL A 323 -8.18 -21.69 0.98
CA VAL A 323 -8.00 -22.65 -0.10
C VAL A 323 -9.28 -22.78 -0.92
N ALA A 324 -9.14 -22.98 -2.23
CA ALA A 324 -10.25 -23.24 -3.15
C ALA A 324 -9.77 -24.16 -4.29
N LEU A 325 -10.68 -24.93 -4.87
CA LEU A 325 -10.40 -25.70 -6.08
C LEU A 325 -10.90 -24.93 -7.30
N ASN A 326 -10.10 -24.91 -8.37
CA ASN A 326 -10.54 -24.39 -9.65
C ASN A 326 -11.17 -25.51 -10.51
N PRO A 327 -11.85 -25.19 -11.64
CA PRO A 327 -12.45 -26.20 -12.50
C PRO A 327 -11.47 -27.22 -13.09
N GLU A 328 -10.19 -26.88 -13.25
CA GLU A 328 -9.13 -27.75 -13.74
C GLU A 328 -8.64 -28.76 -12.67
N GLY A 329 -9.10 -28.58 -11.43
CA GLY A 329 -8.72 -29.40 -10.28
C GLY A 329 -7.41 -28.99 -9.61
N ASN A 330 -6.89 -27.79 -9.89
CA ASN A 330 -5.77 -27.21 -9.15
C ASN A 330 -6.25 -26.62 -7.83
N LEU A 331 -5.40 -26.70 -6.80
CA LEU A 331 -5.67 -26.10 -5.49
C LEU A 331 -5.11 -24.69 -5.45
N LEU A 332 -6.00 -23.69 -5.34
CA LEU A 332 -5.63 -22.30 -5.14
C LEU A 332 -5.42 -22.05 -3.65
N VAL A 333 -4.34 -21.36 -3.31
CA VAL A 333 -3.92 -21.10 -1.94
C VAL A 333 -3.65 -19.59 -1.76
N ILE A 334 -4.22 -19.00 -0.73
CA ILE A 334 -3.81 -17.68 -0.25
C ILE A 334 -2.50 -17.86 0.53
N ASP A 335 -1.37 -17.52 -0.06
CA ASP A 335 -0.05 -17.45 0.58
C ASP A 335 0.09 -16.08 1.25
N ARG A 336 -0.54 -15.98 2.44
CA ARG A 336 -0.99 -14.72 3.02
C ARG A 336 0.13 -13.74 3.32
N SER A 337 1.18 -14.20 4.00
CA SER A 337 2.30 -13.34 4.38
C SER A 337 3.35 -13.16 3.29
N HIS A 338 3.25 -13.94 2.20
CA HIS A 338 3.96 -13.65 0.96
C HIS A 338 3.16 -12.75 0.00
N TYR A 339 1.96 -12.28 0.38
CA TYR A 339 1.10 -11.41 -0.44
C TYR A 339 0.91 -11.94 -1.86
N ARG A 340 0.61 -13.26 -1.96
CA ARG A 340 0.42 -14.00 -3.22
C ARG A 340 -0.77 -14.93 -3.18
N ILE A 341 -1.33 -15.17 -4.35
CA ILE A 341 -2.23 -16.31 -4.59
C ILE A 341 -1.44 -17.32 -5.40
N ARG A 342 -1.33 -18.53 -4.87
CA ARG A 342 -0.59 -19.62 -5.49
C ARG A 342 -1.56 -20.66 -6.04
N SER A 343 -1.22 -21.27 -7.17
CA SER A 343 -1.91 -22.40 -7.76
C SER A 343 -1.03 -23.64 -7.62
N ILE A 344 -1.53 -24.68 -6.96
CA ILE A 344 -0.86 -25.97 -6.81
C ILE A 344 -1.49 -26.94 -7.80
N ASN A 345 -0.70 -27.44 -8.73
CA ASN A 345 -1.14 -28.49 -9.64
C ASN A 345 -1.12 -29.84 -8.92
N LEU A 346 -2.29 -30.33 -8.50
CA LEU A 346 -2.41 -31.57 -7.72
C LEU A 346 -2.02 -32.84 -8.51
N LYS A 347 -1.96 -32.77 -9.84
CA LYS A 347 -1.58 -33.92 -10.69
C LYS A 347 -0.07 -33.99 -10.97
N ARG A 348 0.57 -32.81 -11.17
CA ARG A 348 1.98 -32.69 -11.54
C ARG A 348 2.89 -32.31 -10.37
N GLY A 349 2.31 -31.75 -9.30
CA GLY A 349 3.03 -31.36 -8.10
C GLY A 349 3.67 -29.97 -8.12
N GLY A 350 3.48 -29.18 -9.19
CA GLY A 350 4.07 -27.81 -9.28
C GLY A 350 3.26 -26.74 -8.57
N VAL A 351 3.92 -25.64 -8.23
CA VAL A 351 3.33 -24.42 -7.65
C VAL A 351 3.70 -23.21 -8.48
N GLU A 352 2.70 -22.42 -8.86
CA GLU A 352 2.87 -21.16 -9.58
C GLU A 352 2.14 -20.01 -8.88
N THR A 353 2.66 -18.79 -9.00
CA THR A 353 2.00 -17.57 -8.57
C THR A 353 1.03 -17.08 -9.64
N ILE A 354 -0.26 -16.99 -9.31
CA ILE A 354 -1.30 -16.50 -10.24
C ILE A 354 -1.70 -15.04 -9.96
N ALA A 355 -1.40 -14.52 -8.78
CA ALA A 355 -1.60 -13.12 -8.43
C ALA A 355 -0.71 -12.68 -7.26
N GLY A 356 -0.44 -11.38 -7.20
CA GLY A 356 0.38 -10.79 -6.14
C GLY A 356 1.88 -10.81 -6.46
N ASN A 357 2.54 -9.70 -6.17
CA ASN A 357 3.98 -9.52 -6.40
C ASN A 357 4.83 -9.63 -5.12
N GLY A 358 4.18 -9.93 -3.98
CA GLY A 358 4.85 -10.05 -2.69
C GLY A 358 4.99 -8.76 -1.89
N ASN A 359 4.46 -7.66 -2.39
CA ASN A 359 4.51 -6.38 -1.69
C ASN A 359 3.24 -6.15 -0.86
N LYS A 360 3.45 -5.64 0.34
CA LYS A 360 2.41 -5.30 1.30
C LYS A 360 1.93 -3.87 1.05
N MET A 361 0.61 -3.66 0.95
CA MET A 361 -0.03 -2.36 1.20
C MET A 361 -0.02 -1.28 0.12
N PHE A 362 -0.12 -1.66 -1.11
CA PHE A 362 -0.36 -0.74 -2.21
C PHE A 362 -1.73 -1.01 -2.84
N ALA A 363 -2.56 0.02 -3.00
CA ALA A 363 -3.86 -0.14 -3.65
C ALA A 363 -4.30 1.14 -4.36
N GLY A 364 -5.20 0.98 -5.32
CA GLY A 364 -5.97 2.05 -5.92
C GLY A 364 -5.45 2.56 -7.26
N ASP A 365 -4.40 1.94 -7.87
CA ASP A 365 -3.98 2.31 -9.23
C ASP A 365 -5.11 2.07 -10.24
N GLY A 366 -5.30 3.04 -11.14
CA GLY A 366 -6.36 3.03 -12.12
C GLY A 366 -7.73 3.43 -11.58
N GLY A 367 -7.84 3.74 -10.30
CA GLY A 367 -9.07 4.14 -9.62
C GLY A 367 -9.04 5.56 -9.07
N PRO A 368 -10.14 5.99 -8.41
CA PRO A 368 -10.19 7.27 -7.72
C PRO A 368 -9.10 7.41 -6.65
N ALA A 369 -8.35 8.50 -6.68
CA ALA A 369 -7.24 8.76 -5.76
C ALA A 369 -7.68 8.83 -4.29
N THR A 370 -8.92 9.21 -4.02
CA THR A 370 -9.52 9.22 -2.67
C THR A 370 -9.68 7.82 -2.09
N GLY A 371 -9.78 6.78 -2.94
CA GLY A 371 -9.83 5.37 -2.57
C GLY A 371 -8.45 4.70 -2.51
N ALA A 372 -7.39 5.39 -2.93
CA ALA A 372 -6.04 4.83 -2.94
C ALA A 372 -5.41 4.85 -1.54
N THR A 373 -4.60 3.83 -1.26
CA THR A 373 -3.75 3.81 -0.08
C THR A 373 -2.45 4.53 -0.37
N LEU A 374 -2.12 5.53 0.44
CA LEU A 374 -0.83 6.20 0.45
C LEU A 374 -0.13 5.88 1.78
N SER A 375 1.18 5.74 1.74
CA SER A 375 1.99 5.49 2.94
C SER A 375 3.10 6.52 3.06
N PHE A 376 3.05 7.35 4.10
CA PHE A 376 4.01 8.44 4.31
C PHE A 376 4.24 9.29 3.05
N PRO A 377 3.22 9.89 2.43
CA PRO A 377 3.41 10.74 1.27
C PRO A 377 4.34 11.91 1.64
N HIS A 378 5.42 12.08 0.85
CA HIS A 378 6.52 13.00 1.21
C HIS A 378 6.65 14.16 0.23
N GLY A 379 7.43 14.00 -0.85
CA GLY A 379 7.60 15.01 -1.88
C GLY A 379 6.39 15.12 -2.81
N ILE A 380 6.05 16.31 -3.27
CA ILE A 380 4.94 16.57 -4.19
C ILE A 380 5.32 17.64 -5.21
N THR A 381 4.87 17.47 -6.45
CA THR A 381 4.95 18.48 -7.51
C THR A 381 3.73 18.40 -8.41
N VAL A 382 3.55 19.39 -9.29
CA VAL A 382 2.50 19.38 -10.30
C VAL A 382 3.15 19.61 -11.65
N ASP A 383 2.76 18.82 -12.67
CA ASP A 383 3.26 18.95 -14.03
C ASP A 383 2.45 20.03 -14.83
N ASN A 384 2.90 20.31 -16.06
CA ASN A 384 2.26 21.33 -16.92
C ASN A 384 0.88 20.94 -17.46
N LYS A 385 0.40 19.72 -17.14
CA LYS A 385 -0.95 19.23 -17.44
C LYS A 385 -1.82 19.16 -16.18
N ASP A 386 -1.41 19.82 -15.11
CA ASP A 386 -2.04 19.83 -13.79
C ASP A 386 -2.17 18.45 -13.13
N ASN A 387 -1.36 17.45 -13.56
CA ASN A 387 -1.28 16.20 -12.81
C ASN A 387 -0.47 16.42 -11.52
N VAL A 388 -0.97 15.93 -10.41
CA VAL A 388 -0.28 15.93 -9.13
C VAL A 388 0.62 14.69 -9.06
N ILE A 389 1.91 14.87 -8.87
CA ILE A 389 2.90 13.79 -8.74
C ILE A 389 3.39 13.77 -7.32
N VAL A 390 3.31 12.63 -6.65
CA VAL A 390 3.60 12.46 -5.23
C VAL A 390 4.53 11.29 -4.97
N SER A 391 5.48 11.48 -4.09
CA SER A 391 6.27 10.39 -3.53
C SER A 391 5.46 9.65 -2.48
N ASP A 392 5.07 8.44 -2.77
CA ASP A 392 4.44 7.47 -1.87
C ASP A 392 5.55 6.67 -1.18
N LYS A 393 6.27 7.37 -0.27
CA LYS A 393 7.57 6.99 0.28
C LYS A 393 7.55 5.62 0.94
N GLY A 394 6.55 5.35 1.77
CA GLY A 394 6.42 4.08 2.48
C GLY A 394 6.04 2.91 1.56
N ASN A 395 5.50 3.19 0.38
CA ASN A 395 5.20 2.20 -0.65
C ASN A 395 6.32 2.08 -1.70
N TYR A 396 7.43 2.81 -1.56
CA TYR A 396 8.56 2.81 -2.49
C TYR A 396 8.14 3.09 -3.94
N ARG A 397 7.24 4.11 -4.12
CA ARG A 397 6.65 4.48 -5.42
C ARG A 397 6.55 6.00 -5.58
N ILE A 398 6.48 6.41 -6.86
CA ILE A 398 5.97 7.74 -7.22
C ILE A 398 4.64 7.53 -7.92
N ARG A 399 3.62 8.25 -7.43
CA ARG A 399 2.26 8.18 -7.95
C ARG A 399 1.92 9.46 -8.69
N LYS A 400 1.16 9.34 -9.78
CA LYS A 400 0.62 10.45 -10.56
C LYS A 400 -0.89 10.44 -10.46
N ILE A 401 -1.49 11.59 -10.15
CA ILE A 401 -2.93 11.78 -10.03
C ILE A 401 -3.36 12.78 -11.09
N SER A 402 -4.27 12.37 -11.98
CA SER A 402 -4.79 13.25 -13.03
C SER A 402 -5.74 14.32 -12.44
N PRO A 403 -6.05 15.40 -13.21
CA PRO A 403 -7.04 16.41 -12.79
C PRO A 403 -8.42 15.83 -12.50
N GLU A 404 -8.79 14.70 -13.14
CA GLU A 404 -10.03 13.94 -12.91
C GLU A 404 -9.98 13.11 -11.62
N GLY A 405 -8.85 13.11 -10.93
CA GLY A 405 -8.66 12.41 -9.66
C GLY A 405 -8.33 10.92 -9.79
N ILE A 406 -7.85 10.46 -10.95
CA ILE A 406 -7.41 9.07 -11.15
C ILE A 406 -5.92 8.94 -10.82
N ILE A 407 -5.55 7.96 -10.00
CA ILE A 407 -4.18 7.73 -9.56
C ILE A 407 -3.51 6.56 -10.28
N HIS A 408 -2.23 6.70 -10.62
CA HIS A 408 -1.39 5.65 -11.21
C HIS A 408 0.03 5.70 -10.66
N THR A 409 0.68 4.55 -10.57
CA THR A 409 2.13 4.46 -10.33
C THR A 409 2.88 4.80 -11.62
N ILE A 410 3.88 5.66 -11.53
CA ILE A 410 4.75 6.03 -12.65
C ILE A 410 6.22 5.67 -12.41
N VAL A 411 6.63 5.44 -11.15
CA VAL A 411 7.99 5.05 -10.77
C VAL A 411 7.93 4.08 -9.61
N GLY A 412 8.78 3.07 -9.64
CA GLY A 412 8.97 2.15 -8.52
C GLY A 412 8.13 0.89 -8.61
N ASN A 413 8.77 -0.24 -8.38
CA ASN A 413 8.16 -1.57 -8.36
C ASN A 413 7.67 -1.98 -6.95
N GLY A 414 7.80 -1.09 -5.95
CA GLY A 414 7.44 -1.35 -4.54
C GLY A 414 8.52 -2.07 -3.73
N ILE A 415 9.63 -2.41 -4.33
CA ILE A 415 10.77 -3.01 -3.64
C ILE A 415 11.71 -1.90 -3.17
N ARG A 416 12.08 -1.94 -1.90
CA ARG A 416 13.08 -1.03 -1.34
C ARG A 416 14.45 -1.29 -1.96
N GLY A 417 15.03 -0.30 -2.63
CA GLY A 417 16.36 -0.45 -3.25
C GLY A 417 16.71 0.68 -4.19
N ASN A 418 17.85 0.58 -4.88
CA ASN A 418 18.34 1.53 -5.86
C ASN A 418 18.80 0.82 -7.16
N ILE A 419 18.04 -0.16 -7.62
CA ILE A 419 18.35 -0.95 -8.83
C ILE A 419 17.44 -0.48 -9.97
N GLY A 420 17.85 -0.68 -11.21
CA GLY A 420 17.01 -0.47 -12.39
C GLY A 420 17.35 0.79 -13.18
N ASP A 421 18.54 1.37 -13.02
CA ASP A 421 19.03 2.39 -13.94
C ASP A 421 19.18 1.82 -15.36
N GLY A 422 18.64 2.55 -16.33
CA GLY A 422 18.53 2.09 -17.73
C GLY A 422 17.25 1.33 -18.06
N LEU A 423 16.44 0.97 -17.06
CA LEU A 423 15.14 0.31 -17.23
C LEU A 423 13.97 1.31 -17.18
N PRO A 424 12.76 0.89 -17.62
CA PRO A 424 11.53 1.64 -17.37
C PRO A 424 11.40 1.98 -15.88
N ALA A 425 11.07 3.23 -15.56
CA ALA A 425 11.06 3.73 -14.19
C ALA A 425 10.09 2.96 -13.27
N ILE A 426 9.02 2.39 -13.82
CA ILE A 426 8.05 1.56 -13.08
C ILE A 426 8.65 0.21 -12.64
N GLU A 427 9.69 -0.27 -13.31
CA GLU A 427 10.40 -1.52 -13.00
C GLU A 427 11.56 -1.33 -12.03
N ALA A 428 11.99 -0.08 -11.83
CA ALA A 428 13.09 0.25 -10.94
C ALA A 428 12.69 0.10 -9.48
N SER A 429 13.62 -0.30 -8.61
CA SER A 429 13.44 -0.16 -7.17
C SER A 429 13.91 1.20 -6.69
N ILE A 430 13.20 1.79 -5.72
CA ILE A 430 13.60 3.04 -5.09
C ILE A 430 13.59 2.91 -3.56
N TYR A 431 14.61 3.50 -2.90
CA TYR A 431 14.44 3.85 -1.49
C TYR A 431 13.44 4.99 -1.41
N GLY A 432 12.52 4.95 -0.46
CA GLY A 432 11.44 5.93 -0.37
C GLY A 432 11.90 7.37 -0.61
N ALA A 433 11.49 7.94 -1.76
CA ALA A 433 11.93 9.26 -2.19
C ALA A 433 11.51 10.34 -1.19
N THR A 434 12.46 11.18 -0.78
CA THR A 434 12.24 12.25 0.20
C THR A 434 12.01 13.61 -0.45
N SER A 435 12.49 13.84 -1.65
CA SER A 435 12.19 15.04 -2.44
C SER A 435 11.87 14.66 -3.87
N LEU A 436 11.00 15.42 -4.49
CA LEU A 436 10.50 15.22 -5.83
C LEU A 436 10.33 16.58 -6.51
N LYS A 437 10.99 16.78 -7.64
CA LYS A 437 10.90 18.03 -8.40
C LYS A 437 10.86 17.74 -9.90
N LEU A 438 10.29 18.65 -10.66
CA LEU A 438 10.34 18.67 -12.12
C LEU A 438 11.32 19.74 -12.58
N ASN A 439 12.08 19.46 -13.63
CA ASN A 439 12.80 20.49 -14.36
C ASN A 439 11.91 21.12 -15.47
N ASN A 440 12.43 22.09 -16.19
CA ASN A 440 11.70 22.81 -17.25
C ASN A 440 11.31 21.94 -18.46
N LYS A 441 11.92 20.76 -18.61
CA LYS A 441 11.57 19.77 -19.64
C LYS A 441 10.53 18.76 -19.19
N GLY A 442 10.08 18.83 -17.92
CA GLY A 442 9.15 17.87 -17.34
C GLY A 442 9.80 16.55 -16.88
N GLU A 443 11.14 16.46 -16.89
CA GLU A 443 11.83 15.32 -16.31
C GLU A 443 11.66 15.32 -14.79
N ILE A 444 11.39 14.14 -14.22
CA ILE A 444 11.19 13.97 -12.79
C ILE A 444 12.53 13.68 -12.13
N PHE A 445 12.87 14.42 -11.09
CA PHE A 445 14.04 14.17 -10.24
C PHE A 445 13.60 13.76 -8.85
N ILE A 446 14.25 12.73 -8.30
CA ILE A 446 13.95 12.20 -6.96
C ILE A 446 15.22 12.10 -6.14
N ILE A 447 15.14 12.47 -4.85
CA ILE A 447 16.15 12.11 -3.86
C ILE A 447 15.76 10.80 -3.21
N SER A 448 16.60 9.79 -3.31
CA SER A 448 16.46 8.49 -2.66
C SER A 448 17.60 8.30 -1.66
N PRO A 449 17.37 8.57 -0.35
CA PRO A 449 18.41 8.34 0.64
C PRO A 449 18.61 6.83 0.84
N SER A 450 19.86 6.39 0.89
CA SER A 450 20.26 5.01 1.13
C SER A 450 21.35 4.97 2.21
N GLY A 451 20.95 4.94 3.47
CA GLY A 451 21.88 4.95 4.59
C GLY A 451 22.74 6.21 4.59
N PHE A 452 24.06 6.04 4.40
CA PHE A 452 25.03 7.14 4.38
C PHE A 452 25.20 7.81 3.00
N VAL A 453 24.46 7.38 1.98
CA VAL A 453 24.53 7.89 0.60
C VAL A 453 23.19 8.46 0.20
N SER A 454 23.17 9.67 -0.32
CA SER A 454 21.99 10.24 -0.97
C SER A 454 22.18 10.17 -2.49
N LEU A 455 21.20 9.63 -3.18
CA LEU A 455 21.19 9.42 -4.63
C LEU A 455 20.13 10.31 -5.27
N ILE A 456 20.52 11.13 -6.25
CA ILE A 456 19.57 11.77 -7.14
C ILE A 456 19.44 10.91 -8.39
N ARG A 457 18.21 10.48 -8.65
CA ARG A 457 17.85 9.79 -9.91
C ARG A 457 16.88 10.65 -10.69
N LYS A 458 16.94 10.55 -12.00
CA LYS A 458 15.99 11.19 -12.88
C LYS A 458 15.24 10.18 -13.72
N ILE A 459 14.02 10.53 -14.06
CA ILE A 459 13.20 9.84 -15.04
C ILE A 459 13.17 10.75 -16.27
N ASP A 460 13.73 10.25 -17.38
CA ASP A 460 13.77 11.00 -18.62
C ASP A 460 12.41 11.02 -19.34
N GLU A 461 12.31 11.79 -20.43
CA GLU A 461 11.08 11.96 -21.23
C GLU A 461 10.53 10.64 -21.80
N LYS A 462 11.40 9.60 -21.90
CA LYS A 462 11.01 8.25 -22.35
C LYS A 462 10.56 7.36 -21.18
N GLY A 463 10.49 7.88 -19.95
CA GLY A 463 10.13 7.12 -18.77
C GLY A 463 11.21 6.16 -18.28
N ILE A 464 12.49 6.38 -18.67
CA ILE A 464 13.61 5.54 -18.25
C ILE A 464 14.26 6.13 -16.99
N MET A 465 14.49 5.28 -16.00
CA MET A 465 15.22 5.64 -14.79
C MET A 465 16.70 5.79 -15.08
N ARG A 466 17.31 6.88 -14.61
CA ARG A 466 18.74 7.12 -14.74
C ARG A 466 19.33 7.69 -13.46
N LYS A 467 20.48 7.21 -13.09
CA LYS A 467 21.30 7.85 -12.08
C LYS A 467 21.74 9.23 -12.57
N PHE A 468 21.57 10.24 -11.74
CA PHE A 468 21.97 11.61 -12.05
C PHE A 468 23.15 12.05 -11.19
N LEU A 469 23.11 11.83 -9.87
CA LEU A 469 24.15 12.22 -8.93
C LEU A 469 24.20 11.26 -7.74
N ASP A 470 25.42 10.86 -7.34
CA ASP A 470 25.71 10.18 -6.07
C ASP A 470 26.43 11.13 -5.12
N THR A 471 26.07 11.08 -3.84
CA THR A 471 26.92 11.64 -2.77
C THR A 471 27.57 10.53 -1.98
N VAL A 472 28.80 10.73 -1.58
CA VAL A 472 29.56 9.76 -0.78
C VAL A 472 30.02 10.46 0.49
N THR A 473 29.69 9.89 1.66
CA THR A 473 30.16 10.47 2.93
C THR A 473 31.67 10.26 3.12
N PRO A 474 32.40 11.18 3.80
CA PRO A 474 33.82 11.02 4.10
C PRO A 474 34.16 9.71 4.79
N SER A 475 33.34 9.23 5.72
CA SER A 475 33.51 7.96 6.41
C SER A 475 33.39 6.74 5.46
N TYR A 476 32.60 6.83 4.42
CA TYR A 476 32.50 5.78 3.40
C TYR A 476 33.72 5.81 2.46
N LEU A 477 34.22 6.99 2.11
CA LEU A 477 35.48 7.15 1.36
C LEU A 477 36.68 6.55 2.13
N GLU A 478 36.76 6.77 3.43
CA GLU A 478 37.78 6.13 4.27
C GLU A 478 37.64 4.60 4.32
N SER A 479 36.42 4.09 4.37
CA SER A 479 36.14 2.64 4.37
C SER A 479 36.53 1.97 3.06
N ILE A 480 36.31 2.66 1.92
CA ILE A 480 36.66 2.15 0.57
C ILE A 480 38.18 2.24 0.34
N SER A 481 38.86 3.30 0.82
CA SER A 481 40.32 3.45 0.68
C SER A 481 41.07 2.33 1.37
N LYS A 482 40.49 1.73 2.40
CA LYS A 482 41.01 0.56 3.16
C LYS A 482 40.59 -0.80 2.56
N SER A 483 39.66 -0.84 1.58
CA SER A 483 39.19 -2.07 0.94
C SER A 483 39.89 -2.31 -0.40
N LYS A 484 40.10 -3.61 -0.77
CA LYS A 484 40.72 -4.04 -2.02
C LYS A 484 39.88 -3.72 -3.30
N TYR A 485 38.75 -3.00 -3.16
CA TYR A 485 37.89 -2.58 -4.28
C TYR A 485 38.31 -1.19 -4.79
N LYS A 486 39.36 -1.13 -5.62
CA LYS A 486 39.69 0.03 -6.45
C LYS A 486 38.84 0.05 -7.73
N GLY A 487 37.53 0.21 -7.62
CA GLY A 487 36.68 0.60 -8.75
C GLY A 487 36.82 2.11 -8.97
N LYS A 488 36.99 2.55 -10.22
CA LYS A 488 37.10 3.97 -10.60
C LYS A 488 35.93 4.78 -10.06
N VAL A 489 36.10 5.41 -8.90
CA VAL A 489 35.29 6.56 -8.49
C VAL A 489 35.84 7.74 -9.30
N GLN A 490 35.03 8.36 -10.15
CA GLN A 490 35.39 9.65 -10.74
C GLN A 490 35.46 10.67 -9.59
N THR A 491 36.68 10.92 -9.12
CA THR A 491 37.01 11.95 -8.14
C THR A 491 37.07 13.29 -8.84
N GLY A 492 35.92 13.93 -9.02
CA GLY A 492 35.80 15.34 -9.36
C GLY A 492 35.19 16.10 -8.18
N GLU A 493 34.97 17.40 -8.29
CA GLU A 493 34.36 18.27 -7.26
C GLU A 493 33.01 17.76 -6.71
N LEU A 494 32.38 16.79 -7.37
CA LEU A 494 31.19 16.06 -6.92
C LEU A 494 31.38 15.25 -5.63
N ALA A 495 32.61 14.84 -5.32
CA ALA A 495 32.93 14.07 -4.11
C ALA A 495 32.81 14.89 -2.79
N THR A 496 32.57 16.19 -2.88
CA THR A 496 32.51 17.09 -1.71
C THR A 496 31.12 17.39 -1.17
N ILE A 497 30.06 16.96 -1.86
CA ILE A 497 28.68 17.08 -1.35
C ILE A 497 28.41 15.92 -0.38
N THR A 498 28.30 16.23 0.91
CA THR A 498 28.25 15.21 1.95
C THR A 498 26.84 14.74 2.29
N THR A 499 25.91 15.67 2.45
CA THR A 499 24.47 15.38 2.67
C THR A 499 23.65 16.52 2.13
N PHE A 500 22.65 16.21 1.32
CA PHE A 500 21.69 17.21 0.87
C PHE A 500 20.29 16.90 1.34
N SER A 501 19.53 17.95 1.66
CA SER A 501 18.16 17.84 2.14
C SER A 501 17.14 18.14 1.04
N ASP A 502 17.40 19.12 0.21
CA ASP A 502 16.49 19.57 -0.85
C ASP A 502 17.24 20.12 -2.06
N PHE A 503 16.54 20.28 -3.17
CA PHE A 503 17.04 20.90 -4.38
C PHE A 503 15.95 21.73 -5.06
N ALA A 504 16.36 22.71 -5.87
CA ALA A 504 15.48 23.52 -6.67
C ALA A 504 16.05 23.76 -8.07
N PHE A 505 15.20 24.01 -9.07
CA PHE A 505 15.63 24.38 -10.41
C PHE A 505 15.29 25.85 -10.70
N ASP A 506 16.20 26.58 -11.36
CA ASP A 506 15.86 27.87 -11.95
C ASP A 506 15.24 27.72 -13.35
N GLN A 507 14.79 28.85 -13.93
CA GLN A 507 14.22 28.90 -15.27
C GLN A 507 15.22 28.49 -16.38
N LYS A 508 16.53 28.55 -16.11
CA LYS A 508 17.61 28.16 -17.04
C LYS A 508 17.93 26.66 -16.98
N GLY A 509 17.30 25.92 -16.03
CA GLY A 509 17.53 24.49 -15.83
C GLY A 509 18.73 24.16 -14.94
N ASN A 510 19.34 25.16 -14.28
CA ASN A 510 20.35 24.87 -13.26
C ASN A 510 19.70 24.29 -12.00
N MET A 511 20.37 23.34 -11.37
CA MET A 511 19.95 22.74 -10.09
C MET A 511 20.72 23.38 -8.95
N PHE A 512 20.01 23.84 -7.93
CA PHE A 512 20.60 24.27 -6.65
C PHE A 512 20.38 23.18 -5.61
N ILE A 513 21.40 22.89 -4.80
CA ILE A 513 21.38 21.84 -3.77
C ILE A 513 21.77 22.45 -2.44
N SER A 514 21.00 22.16 -1.39
CA SER A 514 21.38 22.47 0.00
C SER A 514 22.38 21.42 0.52
N ASP A 515 23.65 21.79 0.61
CA ASP A 515 24.72 20.96 1.17
C ASP A 515 24.79 21.22 2.70
N ARG A 516 23.94 20.50 3.39
CA ARG A 516 23.51 20.77 4.77
C ARG A 516 24.65 20.77 5.78
N LEU A 517 25.48 19.72 5.76
CA LEU A 517 26.60 19.58 6.73
C LEU A 517 27.77 20.49 6.40
N ASN A 518 27.91 20.92 5.15
CA ASN A 518 28.93 21.90 4.75
C ASN A 518 28.44 23.34 4.87
N HIS A 519 27.19 23.57 5.31
CA HIS A 519 26.59 24.90 5.45
C HIS A 519 26.65 25.75 4.18
N GLN A 520 26.52 25.08 3.01
CA GLN A 520 26.69 25.69 1.68
C GLN A 520 25.51 25.42 0.76
N ILE A 521 25.37 26.26 -0.26
CA ILE A 521 24.49 26.02 -1.39
C ILE A 521 25.34 25.79 -2.63
N ARG A 522 25.12 24.64 -3.26
CA ARG A 522 25.81 24.22 -4.48
C ARG A 522 24.92 24.41 -5.68
N LYS A 523 25.49 24.79 -6.81
CA LYS A 523 24.81 24.89 -8.09
C LYS A 523 25.40 23.87 -9.06
N ILE A 524 24.53 23.13 -9.74
CA ILE A 524 24.89 22.27 -10.88
C ILE A 524 24.30 22.94 -12.13
N ASP A 525 25.15 23.35 -13.05
CA ASP A 525 24.70 23.95 -14.31
C ASP A 525 24.17 22.87 -15.27
N THR A 526 23.60 23.30 -16.40
CA THR A 526 23.05 22.40 -17.43
C THR A 526 24.12 21.54 -18.13
N LYS A 527 25.41 21.85 -17.94
CA LYS A 527 26.54 21.06 -18.45
C LYS A 527 27.06 20.07 -17.42
N GLY A 528 26.54 20.12 -16.18
CA GLY A 528 26.96 19.27 -15.05
C GLY A 528 28.10 19.84 -14.20
N ASN A 529 28.51 21.09 -14.41
CA ASN A 529 29.54 21.72 -13.59
C ASN A 529 28.97 22.09 -12.22
N VAL A 530 29.70 21.77 -11.15
CA VAL A 530 29.32 22.06 -9.77
C VAL A 530 30.08 23.25 -9.26
N THR A 531 29.38 24.22 -8.66
CA THR A 531 29.99 25.42 -8.05
C THR A 531 29.32 25.72 -6.72
N THR A 532 30.06 26.22 -5.73
CA THR A 532 29.50 26.81 -4.52
C THR A 532 29.05 28.22 -4.83
N ILE A 533 27.78 28.54 -4.57
CA ILE A 533 27.21 29.87 -4.84
C ILE A 533 26.91 30.65 -3.56
N ALA A 534 26.84 29.98 -2.43
CA ALA A 534 26.59 30.63 -1.15
C ALA A 534 27.15 29.78 0.01
N GLY A 535 27.52 30.44 1.06
CA GLY A 535 28.04 29.84 2.28
C GLY A 535 29.56 29.74 2.30
N THR A 536 30.18 30.23 3.38
CA THR A 536 31.63 30.11 3.63
C THR A 536 32.04 28.69 4.03
N GLY A 537 31.09 27.85 4.43
CA GLY A 537 31.33 26.54 5.05
C GLY A 537 31.38 26.59 6.59
N GLU A 538 31.39 27.76 7.16
CA GLU A 538 31.30 27.95 8.61
C GLU A 538 29.84 27.98 9.05
N SER A 539 29.53 27.31 10.17
CA SER A 539 28.21 27.38 10.80
C SER A 539 28.00 28.72 11.50
N GLY A 540 27.02 29.51 11.06
CA GLY A 540 26.80 30.82 11.64
C GLY A 540 25.64 31.56 11.03
N PHE A 541 25.54 32.86 11.40
CA PHE A 541 24.58 33.80 10.83
C PHE A 541 25.27 35.17 10.65
N TYR A 542 25.68 35.48 9.42
CA TYR A 542 26.18 36.80 9.02
C TYR A 542 26.10 36.95 7.50
N GLY A 543 26.43 38.12 6.98
CA GLY A 543 26.58 38.41 5.56
C GLY A 543 25.36 38.98 4.87
N ASP A 544 24.26 39.34 5.57
CA ASP A 544 23.13 40.04 4.99
C ASP A 544 23.56 41.37 4.36
N GLY A 545 23.08 41.66 3.15
CA GLY A 545 23.44 42.80 2.35
C GLY A 545 24.75 42.66 1.55
N GLY A 546 25.48 41.59 1.72
CA GLY A 546 26.71 41.25 1.02
C GLY A 546 26.59 40.06 0.04
N PRO A 547 27.75 39.69 -0.58
CA PRO A 547 27.83 38.52 -1.46
C PRO A 547 27.46 37.24 -0.74
N ALA A 548 26.62 36.40 -1.35
CA ALA A 548 26.16 35.15 -0.73
C ALA A 548 27.31 34.15 -0.48
N SER A 549 28.40 34.21 -1.26
CA SER A 549 29.62 33.40 -1.06
C SER A 549 30.34 33.72 0.23
N GLU A 550 30.13 34.92 0.78
CA GLU A 550 30.76 35.41 2.03
C GLU A 550 29.82 35.29 3.25
N ALA A 551 28.60 34.83 3.04
CA ALA A 551 27.61 34.65 4.09
C ALA A 551 27.81 33.34 4.86
N ALA A 552 27.41 33.29 6.12
CA ALA A 552 27.30 32.06 6.88
C ALA A 552 25.84 31.62 6.98
N PHE A 553 25.65 30.31 6.86
CA PHE A 553 24.39 29.61 7.08
C PHE A 553 24.55 28.55 8.19
N ARG A 554 23.44 28.15 8.78
CA ARG A 554 23.47 27.06 9.74
C ARG A 554 22.39 26.04 9.41
N ASP A 555 22.81 24.87 8.89
CA ASP A 555 21.90 23.80 8.52
C ASP A 555 20.85 24.20 7.44
N PRO A 556 21.29 24.69 6.27
CA PRO A 556 20.35 25.03 5.19
C PRO A 556 19.62 23.77 4.72
N CYS A 557 18.26 23.77 4.77
CA CYS A 557 17.50 22.54 4.64
C CYS A 557 16.47 22.52 3.49
N ALA A 558 15.88 23.66 3.10
CA ALA A 558 14.91 23.72 2.01
C ALA A 558 15.22 24.86 1.04
N LEU A 559 14.91 24.63 -0.23
CA LEU A 559 15.20 25.56 -1.33
C LEU A 559 13.97 25.80 -2.20
N ALA A 560 13.78 27.05 -2.64
CA ALA A 560 12.82 27.41 -3.67
C ALA A 560 13.39 28.54 -4.56
N THR A 561 12.97 28.57 -5.81
CA THR A 561 13.29 29.64 -6.76
C THR A 561 12.02 30.34 -7.23
N ASP A 562 12.11 31.63 -7.52
CA ASP A 562 11.04 32.36 -8.20
C ASP A 562 11.27 32.48 -9.72
N LYS A 563 10.34 33.12 -10.39
CA LYS A 563 10.42 33.33 -11.85
C LYS A 563 11.49 34.34 -12.25
N GLU A 564 11.84 35.24 -11.36
CA GLU A 564 12.87 36.26 -11.54
C GLU A 564 14.28 35.66 -11.41
N GLY A 565 14.41 34.46 -10.82
CA GLY A 565 15.68 33.75 -10.60
C GLY A 565 16.29 33.98 -9.21
N ASN A 566 15.54 34.55 -8.26
CA ASN A 566 15.97 34.60 -6.87
C ASN A 566 15.90 33.20 -6.24
N LEU A 567 16.81 32.91 -5.32
CA LEU A 567 16.86 31.67 -4.55
C LEU A 567 16.48 31.93 -3.09
N TYR A 568 15.49 31.23 -2.60
CA TYR A 568 15.04 31.25 -1.20
C TYR A 568 15.60 30.03 -0.47
N ILE A 569 16.12 30.26 0.73
CA ILE A 569 16.83 29.25 1.54
C ILE A 569 16.21 29.25 2.94
N ALA A 570 15.76 28.08 3.40
CA ALA A 570 15.49 27.88 4.81
C ALA A 570 16.82 27.65 5.55
N ASP A 571 17.27 28.65 6.26
CA ASP A 571 18.45 28.59 7.14
C ASP A 571 18.03 27.97 8.48
N GLY A 572 17.91 26.62 8.47
CA GLY A 572 17.08 25.85 9.39
C GLY A 572 17.40 26.05 10.84
N ALA A 573 18.66 25.90 11.23
CA ALA A 573 19.08 26.03 12.63
C ALA A 573 19.18 27.52 13.09
N ASN A 574 19.15 28.48 12.16
CA ASN A 574 19.03 29.89 12.47
C ASN A 574 17.57 30.37 12.57
N ASN A 575 16.60 29.52 12.22
CA ASN A 575 15.16 29.86 12.18
C ASN A 575 14.85 31.09 11.31
N LEU A 576 15.50 31.18 10.14
CA LEU A 576 15.43 32.32 9.22
C LEU A 576 15.15 31.85 7.79
N ILE A 577 14.48 32.68 7.01
CA ILE A 577 14.43 32.54 5.56
C ILE A 577 15.36 33.56 4.94
N ARG A 578 16.35 33.10 4.19
CA ARG A 578 17.30 33.93 3.47
C ARG A 578 16.93 33.93 1.98
N LYS A 579 17.15 35.04 1.31
CA LYS A 579 16.96 35.23 -0.13
C LYS A 579 18.31 35.62 -0.75
N ILE A 580 18.69 34.96 -1.83
CA ILE A 580 19.78 35.40 -2.72
C ILE A 580 19.13 35.97 -3.97
N ASP A 581 19.42 37.22 -4.26
CA ASP A 581 18.91 37.89 -5.46
C ASP A 581 19.71 37.50 -6.72
N THR A 582 19.26 37.98 -7.87
CA THR A 582 19.93 37.70 -9.17
C THR A 582 21.33 38.33 -9.29
N LYS A 583 21.72 39.23 -8.39
CA LYS A 583 23.05 39.81 -8.29
C LYS A 583 23.96 39.03 -7.35
N GLY A 584 23.43 37.97 -6.70
CA GLY A 584 24.17 37.16 -5.74
C GLY A 584 24.23 37.76 -4.33
N ILE A 585 23.38 38.76 -4.02
CA ILE A 585 23.33 39.38 -2.69
C ILE A 585 22.36 38.62 -1.79
N VAL A 586 22.78 38.27 -0.59
CA VAL A 586 21.94 37.60 0.41
C VAL A 586 21.27 38.59 1.34
N SER A 587 20.03 38.29 1.71
CA SER A 587 19.25 39.07 2.69
C SER A 587 18.28 38.16 3.46
N THR A 588 18.03 38.47 4.73
CA THR A 588 16.96 37.84 5.51
C THR A 588 15.62 38.46 5.14
N ILE A 589 14.61 37.63 4.81
CA ILE A 589 13.28 38.08 4.43
C ILE A 589 12.18 37.66 5.41
N ALA A 590 12.43 36.67 6.26
CA ALA A 590 11.50 36.27 7.30
C ALA A 590 12.24 35.55 8.44
N GLY A 591 11.66 35.61 9.63
CA GLY A 591 12.20 35.03 10.84
C GLY A 591 12.95 36.02 11.71
N ASN A 592 12.92 35.81 13.01
CA ASN A 592 13.61 36.61 14.04
C ASN A 592 14.62 35.80 14.85
N GLY A 593 14.95 34.57 14.39
CA GLY A 593 15.87 33.65 15.06
C GLY A 593 15.26 32.85 16.22
N LYS A 594 14.08 33.18 16.69
CA LYS A 594 13.43 32.44 17.81
C LYS A 594 12.78 31.16 17.31
N HIS A 595 12.91 30.10 18.09
CA HIS A 595 12.36 28.77 17.80
C HIS A 595 10.89 28.65 18.26
N ASP A 596 9.98 29.39 17.62
CA ASP A 596 8.56 29.47 17.92
C ASP A 596 7.76 29.71 16.61
N ASN A 597 6.44 29.88 16.67
CA ASN A 597 5.54 30.13 15.54
C ASN A 597 4.59 31.29 15.84
N ALA A 598 5.13 32.45 16.12
CA ALA A 598 4.35 33.65 16.42
C ALA A 598 4.47 34.71 15.31
N GLY A 599 3.62 35.72 15.36
CA GLY A 599 3.70 36.91 14.51
C GLY A 599 2.85 36.89 13.24
N ASP A 600 1.89 35.96 13.12
CA ASP A 600 0.94 35.95 11.98
C ASP A 600 0.18 37.29 11.86
N GLY A 601 0.07 37.79 10.62
CA GLY A 601 -0.52 39.11 10.31
C GLY A 601 0.44 40.29 10.44
N GLY A 602 1.61 40.11 11.05
CA GLY A 602 2.66 41.10 11.23
C GLY A 602 3.81 41.01 10.24
N PRO A 603 4.83 41.89 10.38
CA PRO A 603 6.03 41.86 9.54
C PRO A 603 6.76 40.54 9.63
N ALA A 604 7.11 39.91 8.48
CA ALA A 604 7.75 38.60 8.41
C ALA A 604 9.11 38.58 9.13
N LEU A 605 9.87 39.68 9.12
CA LEU A 605 11.15 39.81 9.83
C LEU A 605 11.01 39.84 11.36
N LYS A 606 9.83 40.11 11.89
CA LYS A 606 9.54 40.10 13.33
C LYS A 606 8.88 38.80 13.80
N ALA A 607 8.46 37.97 12.89
CA ALA A 607 7.81 36.69 13.18
C ALA A 607 8.84 35.64 13.61
N SER A 608 8.45 34.72 14.47
CA SER A 608 9.23 33.53 14.74
C SER A 608 8.79 32.37 13.84
N ILE A 609 9.76 31.63 13.32
CA ILE A 609 9.54 30.51 12.41
C ILE A 609 10.38 29.34 12.88
N ARG A 610 9.77 28.19 13.09
CA ARG A 610 10.52 26.96 13.44
C ARG A 610 10.21 25.84 12.47
N ASN A 611 11.17 24.90 12.32
CA ASN A 611 10.99 23.69 11.54
C ASN A 611 10.51 23.97 10.11
N MET A 612 11.34 24.67 9.36
CA MET A 612 11.10 25.05 7.97
C MET A 612 11.53 23.89 7.06
N ASP A 613 10.69 22.88 6.93
CA ASP A 613 11.04 21.63 6.26
C ASP A 613 10.91 21.71 4.73
N TYR A 614 10.11 22.67 4.23
CA TYR A 614 9.91 22.84 2.80
C TYR A 614 9.54 24.29 2.44
N LEU A 615 10.03 24.74 1.28
CA LEU A 615 9.75 26.04 0.70
C LEU A 615 9.15 25.89 -0.70
N LYS A 616 8.20 26.74 -1.05
CA LYS A 616 7.65 26.81 -2.41
C LYS A 616 7.19 28.23 -2.72
N VAL A 617 7.59 28.73 -3.88
CA VAL A 617 7.02 29.95 -4.44
C VAL A 617 5.77 29.59 -5.23
N SER A 618 4.66 30.24 -4.96
CA SER A 618 3.40 30.05 -5.67
C SER A 618 3.44 30.68 -7.08
N PRO A 619 2.51 30.33 -8.00
CA PRO A 619 2.40 31.00 -9.29
C PRO A 619 2.24 32.53 -9.21
N LYS A 620 1.73 33.05 -8.08
CA LYS A 620 1.59 34.48 -7.78
C LYS A 620 2.86 35.13 -7.21
N GLY A 621 3.97 34.40 -7.06
CA GLY A 621 5.24 34.89 -6.54
C GLY A 621 5.32 34.96 -5.01
N GLU A 622 4.34 34.43 -4.26
CA GLU A 622 4.36 34.41 -2.79
C GLU A 622 5.15 33.20 -2.27
N LEU A 623 6.05 33.42 -1.34
CA LEU A 623 6.82 32.34 -0.70
C LEU A 623 6.00 31.65 0.39
N HIS A 624 5.80 30.35 0.25
CA HIS A 624 5.13 29.51 1.23
C HIS A 624 6.17 28.69 2.02
N ILE A 625 5.93 28.56 3.32
CA ILE A 625 6.79 27.89 4.31
C ILE A 625 5.98 26.77 4.94
N VAL A 626 6.45 25.54 4.85
CA VAL A 626 5.84 24.39 5.49
C VAL A 626 6.62 24.01 6.73
N GLY A 627 5.94 23.92 7.86
CA GLY A 627 6.51 23.45 9.11
C GLY A 627 5.89 22.14 9.55
N MET A 628 6.63 21.04 9.42
CA MET A 628 6.17 19.69 9.74
C MET A 628 5.68 19.59 11.20
N ASN A 629 6.53 19.98 12.14
CA ASN A 629 6.22 19.91 13.57
C ASN A 629 5.30 21.05 14.06
N SER A 630 5.17 22.14 13.28
CA SER A 630 4.21 23.19 13.59
C SER A 630 2.79 22.86 13.12
N ASN A 631 2.62 21.84 12.28
CA ASN A 631 1.34 21.44 11.67
C ASN A 631 0.65 22.61 10.97
N MET A 632 1.43 23.53 10.36
CA MET A 632 0.96 24.75 9.70
C MET A 632 1.71 25.01 8.39
N ILE A 633 1.02 25.72 7.51
CA ILE A 633 1.59 26.33 6.32
C ILE A 633 1.39 27.83 6.41
N ARG A 634 2.47 28.58 6.25
CA ARG A 634 2.51 30.04 6.28
C ARG A 634 3.03 30.57 4.95
N LYS A 635 2.74 31.81 4.62
CA LYS A 635 3.32 32.50 3.46
C LYS A 635 3.83 33.87 3.83
N VAL A 636 4.83 34.31 3.10
CA VAL A 636 5.29 35.71 3.10
C VAL A 636 4.57 36.43 1.93
N THR A 637 3.83 37.46 2.24
CA THR A 637 3.10 38.27 1.26
C THR A 637 4.01 39.30 0.61
N SER A 638 3.60 39.86 -0.52
CA SER A 638 4.37 40.88 -1.26
C SER A 638 4.62 42.16 -0.47
N ASP A 639 3.75 42.48 0.51
CA ASP A 639 3.92 43.62 1.44
C ASP A 639 4.78 43.26 2.68
N GLY A 640 5.47 42.11 2.65
CA GLY A 640 6.41 41.66 3.68
C GLY A 640 5.80 41.19 4.98
N LYS A 641 4.52 40.83 5.01
CA LYS A 641 3.87 40.19 6.16
C LYS A 641 3.92 38.70 6.08
N ILE A 642 3.85 38.02 7.23
CA ILE A 642 3.67 36.56 7.30
C ILE A 642 2.24 36.24 7.72
N VAL A 643 1.60 35.32 7.00
CA VAL A 643 0.23 34.92 7.28
C VAL A 643 0.06 33.40 7.21
N LYS A 644 -0.82 32.88 8.05
CA LYS A 644 -1.19 31.46 8.03
C LYS A 644 -2.09 31.16 6.83
N VAL A 645 -1.80 30.07 6.13
CA VAL A 645 -2.54 29.62 4.95
C VAL A 645 -3.35 28.36 5.25
N ALA A 646 -2.76 27.40 5.96
CA ALA A 646 -3.43 26.16 6.33
C ALA A 646 -2.90 25.61 7.65
N GLY A 647 -3.71 24.81 8.33
CA GLY A 647 -3.36 24.20 9.60
C GLY A 647 -3.56 25.12 10.80
N ARG A 648 -4.12 24.62 11.89
CA ARG A 648 -4.35 25.38 13.12
C ARG A 648 -3.26 25.24 14.17
N GLY A 649 -2.18 24.49 13.87
CA GLY A 649 -1.05 24.30 14.77
C GLY A 649 -1.12 23.06 15.67
N TYR A 650 -2.23 22.34 15.67
CA TYR A 650 -2.40 21.07 16.39
C TYR A 650 -2.45 19.92 15.42
N GLN A 651 -1.79 18.82 15.77
CA GLN A 651 -1.79 17.61 14.95
C GLN A 651 -3.17 16.93 14.96
N GLY A 652 -3.60 16.43 13.82
CA GLY A 652 -4.85 15.69 13.66
C GLY A 652 -5.37 15.73 12.23
N TYR A 653 -6.58 15.22 12.04
CA TYR A 653 -7.28 15.22 10.75
C TYR A 653 -8.69 15.79 10.94
N SER A 654 -8.93 16.95 10.36
CA SER A 654 -10.27 17.56 10.33
C SER A 654 -10.34 18.70 9.31
N GLY A 655 -11.53 19.25 9.13
CA GLY A 655 -11.75 20.51 8.46
C GLY A 655 -12.06 20.43 6.97
N ASP A 656 -12.25 19.24 6.39
CA ASP A 656 -12.68 19.08 5.00
C ASP A 656 -14.01 19.82 4.76
N GLY A 657 -14.08 20.58 3.65
CA GLY A 657 -15.20 21.41 3.31
C GLY A 657 -15.22 22.78 4.01
N GLY A 658 -14.25 23.08 4.87
CA GLY A 658 -14.14 24.33 5.62
C GLY A 658 -12.85 25.11 5.34
N PRO A 659 -12.65 26.27 6.02
CA PRO A 659 -11.46 27.08 5.86
C PRO A 659 -10.18 26.35 6.25
N ALA A 660 -9.17 26.33 5.36
CA ALA A 660 -7.91 25.62 5.55
C ALA A 660 -7.16 26.07 6.83
N THR A 661 -7.27 27.32 7.22
CA THR A 661 -6.67 27.87 8.45
C THR A 661 -7.26 27.32 9.74
N LYS A 662 -8.45 26.69 9.68
CA LYS A 662 -9.13 26.03 10.79
C LYS A 662 -8.97 24.50 10.78
N ALA A 663 -8.44 23.93 9.70
CA ALA A 663 -8.23 22.49 9.56
C ALA A 663 -7.09 22.00 10.46
N MET A 664 -7.14 20.74 10.86
CA MET A 664 -6.00 20.05 11.46
C MET A 664 -5.22 19.30 10.40
N LEU A 665 -3.91 19.46 10.43
CA LEU A 665 -2.92 18.72 9.65
C LEU A 665 -2.05 17.91 10.63
N LYS A 666 -1.40 16.87 10.14
CA LYS A 666 -0.47 16.08 10.92
C LYS A 666 0.83 15.88 10.15
N SER A 667 1.88 16.51 10.62
CA SER A 667 3.20 16.47 9.98
C SER A 667 3.13 16.80 8.47
N PRO A 668 2.55 17.96 8.06
CA PRO A 668 2.56 18.37 6.66
C PRO A 668 4.02 18.57 6.22
N LEU A 669 4.38 18.09 5.02
CA LEU A 669 5.79 18.05 4.65
C LEU A 669 6.13 18.87 3.41
N ALA A 670 5.32 18.80 2.36
CA ALA A 670 5.57 19.51 1.11
C ALA A 670 4.27 20.03 0.50
N ILE A 671 4.40 21.04 -0.36
CA ILE A 671 3.26 21.63 -1.10
C ILE A 671 3.60 21.80 -2.58
N ALA A 672 2.56 21.78 -3.41
CA ALA A 672 2.64 22.10 -4.83
C ALA A 672 1.40 22.89 -5.25
N PHE A 673 1.49 23.61 -6.35
CA PHE A 673 0.38 24.41 -6.91
C PHE A 673 0.07 23.96 -8.32
N ASP A 674 -1.21 23.90 -8.67
CA ASP A 674 -1.66 23.75 -10.05
C ASP A 674 -1.75 25.10 -10.78
N SER A 675 -2.10 25.08 -12.07
CA SER A 675 -2.26 26.27 -12.91
C SER A 675 -3.36 27.23 -12.41
N LYS A 676 -4.36 26.69 -11.67
CA LYS A 676 -5.46 27.44 -11.06
C LYS A 676 -5.11 27.99 -9.67
N ASN A 677 -3.85 27.81 -9.22
CA ASN A 677 -3.36 28.20 -7.91
C ASN A 677 -4.02 27.45 -6.73
N ASN A 678 -4.60 26.26 -6.97
CA ASN A 678 -4.94 25.38 -5.87
C ASN A 678 -3.66 24.82 -5.25
N MET A 679 -3.61 24.75 -3.91
CA MET A 679 -2.46 24.20 -3.18
C MET A 679 -2.71 22.75 -2.77
N TYR A 680 -1.81 21.86 -3.14
CA TYR A 680 -1.81 20.46 -2.71
C TYR A 680 -0.78 20.26 -1.60
N ILE A 681 -1.17 19.57 -0.53
CA ILE A 681 -0.38 19.40 0.69
C ILE A 681 -0.19 17.92 0.95
N THR A 682 1.06 17.45 1.12
CA THR A 682 1.29 16.13 1.70
C THR A 682 1.04 16.19 3.20
N ASP A 683 -0.11 15.67 3.64
CA ASP A 683 -0.51 15.55 5.06
C ASP A 683 -0.02 14.18 5.57
N MET A 684 1.33 14.09 5.72
CA MET A 684 2.09 12.85 5.84
C MET A 684 1.59 11.96 6.98
N GLY A 685 1.44 12.53 8.17
CA GLY A 685 1.00 11.78 9.34
C GLY A 685 -0.47 11.33 9.30
N ASN A 686 -1.24 11.84 8.32
CA ASN A 686 -2.61 11.42 8.04
C ASN A 686 -2.71 10.53 6.78
N ASN A 687 -1.58 10.15 6.14
CA ASN A 687 -1.54 9.36 4.90
C ASN A 687 -2.49 9.89 3.81
N ARG A 688 -2.52 11.23 3.62
CA ARG A 688 -3.40 11.92 2.68
C ARG A 688 -2.68 13.00 1.91
N ILE A 689 -3.23 13.32 0.75
CA ILE A 689 -2.98 14.58 0.05
C ILE A 689 -4.21 15.44 0.25
N ARG A 690 -4.00 16.65 0.79
CA ARG A 690 -5.07 17.63 0.98
C ARG A 690 -4.97 18.69 -0.12
N LYS A 691 -6.10 19.22 -0.56
CA LYS A 691 -6.19 20.32 -1.52
C LYS A 691 -6.81 21.54 -0.84
N VAL A 692 -6.19 22.69 -1.02
CA VAL A 692 -6.78 23.99 -0.66
C VAL A 692 -7.08 24.71 -1.96
N ASP A 693 -8.33 25.05 -2.19
CA ASP A 693 -8.77 25.75 -3.39
C ASP A 693 -8.46 27.27 -3.34
N ALA A 694 -8.76 27.98 -4.43
CA ALA A 694 -8.53 29.43 -4.55
C ALA A 694 -9.32 30.25 -3.51
N ASN A 695 -10.40 29.69 -2.94
CA ASN A 695 -11.21 30.32 -1.89
C ASN A 695 -10.70 29.99 -0.47
N GLY A 696 -9.62 29.22 -0.35
CA GLY A 696 -9.05 28.80 0.93
C GLY A 696 -9.80 27.65 1.60
N ILE A 697 -10.64 26.91 0.87
CA ILE A 697 -11.37 25.74 1.38
C ILE A 697 -10.49 24.50 1.20
N ILE A 698 -10.34 23.71 2.28
CA ILE A 698 -9.57 22.47 2.27
C ILE A 698 -10.45 21.26 2.04
N SER A 699 -9.93 20.27 1.32
CA SER A 699 -10.56 18.95 1.11
C SER A 699 -9.51 17.86 1.00
N THR A 700 -9.90 16.60 1.23
CA THR A 700 -9.05 15.44 0.91
C THR A 700 -9.06 15.22 -0.61
N PHE A 701 -7.88 15.23 -1.22
CA PHE A 701 -7.69 15.00 -2.65
C PHE A 701 -7.32 13.54 -2.96
N ALA A 702 -6.51 12.92 -2.11
CA ALA A 702 -6.10 11.52 -2.26
C ALA A 702 -5.77 10.88 -0.92
N GLY A 703 -5.88 9.56 -0.85
CA GLY A 703 -5.53 8.75 0.32
C GLY A 703 -6.71 8.49 1.26
N THR A 704 -6.84 7.24 1.69
CA THR A 704 -7.88 6.81 2.66
C THR A 704 -7.57 7.21 4.09
N GLY A 705 -6.30 7.54 4.37
CA GLY A 705 -5.78 7.78 5.73
C GLY A 705 -5.47 6.50 6.53
N ASN A 706 -5.75 5.33 5.96
CA ASN A 706 -5.37 4.08 6.58
C ASN A 706 -3.85 3.90 6.51
N PHE A 707 -3.28 3.50 7.63
CA PHE A 707 -1.87 3.25 7.78
C PHE A 707 -1.53 1.84 7.30
N GLY A 708 -0.66 1.75 6.31
CA GLY A 708 -0.05 0.50 5.93
C GLY A 708 1.25 0.25 6.71
N TRP A 709 1.26 -0.64 7.70
CA TRP A 709 2.49 -1.02 8.41
C TRP A 709 3.33 -1.99 7.58
N ALA A 710 4.56 -1.59 7.23
CA ALA A 710 5.62 -2.54 6.95
C ALA A 710 6.19 -3.00 8.31
N GLN A 711 5.79 -4.18 8.78
CA GLN A 711 6.57 -4.90 9.78
C GLN A 711 7.43 -5.91 9.02
N ASP A 712 8.57 -5.48 8.53
CA ASP A 712 9.78 -6.29 8.63
C ASP A 712 10.37 -5.96 9.99
N GLY A 713 10.85 -6.98 10.72
CA GLY A 713 11.29 -6.91 12.11
C GLY A 713 12.51 -6.02 12.38
N GLU A 714 12.62 -4.91 11.69
CA GLU A 714 13.49 -3.79 12.02
C GLU A 714 12.61 -2.64 12.49
N THR A 715 12.74 -2.31 13.74
CA THR A 715 12.35 -1.05 14.34
C THR A 715 12.80 0.05 13.37
N VAL A 716 11.86 0.69 12.66
CA VAL A 716 12.11 2.00 12.09
C VAL A 716 12.26 2.91 13.32
N GLU A 717 13.48 3.02 13.82
CA GLU A 717 13.83 4.12 14.68
C GLU A 717 13.47 5.39 13.94
N ILE A 718 12.39 6.01 14.41
CA ILE A 718 12.12 7.40 14.15
C ILE A 718 13.32 8.11 14.81
N TYR A 719 14.29 8.50 14.01
CA TYR A 719 15.28 9.45 14.45
C TYR A 719 14.56 10.78 14.71
N LEU A 720 13.89 10.84 15.85
CA LEU A 720 13.71 12.07 16.57
C LEU A 720 15.11 12.44 17.04
N HIS A 721 15.81 13.23 16.25
CA HIS A 721 16.97 13.92 16.78
C HIS A 721 16.51 14.74 17.98
N LYS A 722 16.67 14.16 19.17
CA LYS A 722 16.89 14.97 20.37
C LYS A 722 18.25 15.63 20.14
N PHE A 723 18.22 16.90 19.82
CA PHE A 723 19.38 17.74 19.99
C PHE A 723 19.47 18.12 21.48
N PRO A 724 20.70 18.10 22.06
CA PRO A 724 20.94 18.66 23.36
C PRO A 724 20.71 20.18 23.37
#